data_652e659dfa06f9108f4d07350378b926
#
_entry.id   652e659dfa06f9108f4d07350378b926
#
_cell.length_a   1.000
_cell.length_b   1.000
_cell.length_c   1.000
_cell.angle_alpha   90.00
_cell.angle_beta   90.00
_cell.angle_gamma   90.00
#
_symmetry.space_group_name_H-M   'P 1'
#
loop_
_entity.id
_entity.type
_entity.pdbx_description
1 polymer ?
#
loop_
_entity_poly.entity_id
_entity_poly.type
_entity_poly.pdbx_seq_one_letter_code
_entity_poly.pdbx_strand_id
1 'polypeptide(L)'
;MGKSRRVRRAAIVAAAFSGMLLILSALLWLALLLAPRPDLYGGADFSRVFTDRTGRILRVCLTHDEKYRIFTPLDAMPAELLEATLLYEDRDFWEHSGVDIPALFRAAWTTVSGGRRMGASTLTMQLARISGHIDSSHVPGKLVQIWYALVLERHYAKRDILEAYLNLAPYGGNIEGVGAAARVYFSKDASALSLPEIMALVPVPQHPAARNPLSGREGALSAARVRLHGLWNEAHPGAEDMFFADVPLRVRGPRNLPSEAPHAVDSLLAAFQAGEERVPAGQSGRQMSGGTIVTTLDLDIQHLVEKALHRAVERGKSWGMRNAAALLLDWRTAEIRALVGSADFNSAAISGQVDGTAARRSPGSALKPFIYALALEQGLIHPATILADTPKVFRAYEPENADGEFRGPLRADEALRASRNIPAIWLAERLRAPGLYGFLKNAGTAFERDAEYYGLALALGGAEVSMRELAALYAALPALGQWRPPSLLPSSGEPGKRILSPEAAWVTLTMLRQPWLSGLGGTGFGDIPCSWKTGTSSGLRDAWTAGVFGPYVLLVWVGNFDNSSNPGFTGIHAAAPPFFEIARNLVRREGLRDIALSPSYAEKNKLNVRQVEVCAPTGDVRLDLCGERPRASCWFIPGVSPIRDSGILREILVDTRTGLRQCREIPGVTERRILEFWPADMMELFRRAGVRKPSPPPFAPECAQGRSPGRSPEIVSPREGVSYAVRLGGEEVIPLIARPDGDAETLFWFDGREFAGACAAGESLNWKASPGRHVLRVVDDLGRTAERTVDVESVP
;
A
#
# COMPACT_ATOMS: atom_id res chain seq x y z
N MET A 1 -67.31 59.42 -49.92
CA MET A 1 -66.33 58.48 -50.54
C MET A 1 -65.00 58.35 -49.79
N GLY A 2 -64.58 59.25 -48.88
CA GLY A 2 -63.29 59.21 -48.21
C GLY A 2 -63.11 58.18 -47.03
N LYS A 3 -64.24 57.88 -46.24
CA LYS A 3 -64.15 56.95 -45.12
C LYS A 3 -63.99 55.52 -45.57
N SER A 4 -64.61 55.08 -46.68
CA SER A 4 -64.50 53.69 -47.19
C SER A 4 -63.12 53.35 -47.68
N ARG A 5 -62.34 54.29 -48.31
CA ARG A 5 -60.94 54.06 -48.74
C ARG A 5 -59.97 53.95 -47.58
N ARG A 6 -60.20 54.69 -46.45
CA ARG A 6 -59.36 54.58 -45.23
C ARG A 6 -59.56 53.26 -44.55
N VAL A 7 -60.76 52.72 -44.42
CA VAL A 7 -61.08 51.45 -43.83
C VAL A 7 -60.48 50.26 -44.61
N ARG A 8 -60.56 50.36 -46.00
CA ARG A 8 -59.95 49.33 -46.86
C ARG A 8 -58.42 49.35 -46.79
N ARG A 9 -57.77 50.53 -46.75
CA ARG A 9 -56.32 50.64 -46.56
C ARG A 9 -55.91 50.11 -45.18
N ALA A 10 -56.65 50.43 -44.13
CA ALA A 10 -56.36 49.83 -42.76
C ALA A 10 -56.53 48.32 -42.72
N ALA A 11 -57.57 47.78 -43.41
CA ALA A 11 -57.74 46.32 -43.52
C ALA A 11 -56.59 45.60 -44.30
N ILE A 12 -56.13 46.21 -45.40
CA ILE A 12 -55.02 45.70 -46.20
C ILE A 12 -53.72 45.76 -45.39
N VAL A 13 -53.46 46.83 -44.65
CA VAL A 13 -52.28 46.98 -43.82
C VAL A 13 -52.35 45.96 -42.65
N ALA A 14 -53.52 45.76 -42.01
CA ALA A 14 -53.73 44.77 -40.98
C ALA A 14 -53.55 43.34 -41.49
N ALA A 15 -54.06 43.04 -42.71
CA ALA A 15 -53.90 41.73 -43.34
C ALA A 15 -52.41 41.47 -43.74
N ALA A 16 -51.73 42.48 -44.32
CA ALA A 16 -50.29 42.38 -44.61
C ALA A 16 -49.44 42.19 -43.33
N PHE A 17 -49.76 42.92 -42.27
CA PHE A 17 -49.08 42.75 -40.97
C PHE A 17 -49.35 41.39 -40.36
N SER A 18 -50.60 40.87 -40.38
CA SER A 18 -50.92 39.52 -39.95
C SER A 18 -50.26 38.44 -40.75
N GLY A 19 -50.17 38.62 -42.13
CA GLY A 19 -49.45 37.71 -42.99
C GLY A 19 -47.94 37.71 -42.73
N MET A 20 -47.36 38.88 -42.47
CA MET A 20 -45.93 38.97 -42.11
C MET A 20 -45.67 38.29 -40.74
N LEU A 21 -46.56 38.45 -39.76
CA LEU A 21 -46.45 37.79 -38.47
C LEU A 21 -46.55 36.26 -38.61
N LEU A 22 -47.42 35.75 -39.47
CA LEU A 22 -47.55 34.30 -39.70
C LEU A 22 -46.28 33.74 -40.42
N ILE A 23 -45.72 34.44 -41.41
CA ILE A 23 -44.46 34.04 -42.04
C ILE A 23 -43.32 34.05 -41.02
N LEU A 24 -43.21 35.10 -40.24
CA LEU A 24 -42.19 35.20 -39.20
C LEU A 24 -42.30 34.04 -38.16
N SER A 25 -43.51 33.76 -37.74
CA SER A 25 -43.82 32.63 -36.80
C SER A 25 -43.50 31.29 -37.44
N ALA A 26 -43.80 31.08 -38.73
CA ALA A 26 -43.45 29.86 -39.45
C ALA A 26 -41.92 29.69 -39.64
N LEU A 27 -41.23 30.78 -39.94
CA LEU A 27 -39.77 30.77 -40.03
C LEU A 27 -39.11 30.49 -38.66
N LEU A 28 -39.60 31.09 -37.60
CA LEU A 28 -39.14 30.84 -36.25
C LEU A 28 -39.38 29.38 -35.82
N TRP A 29 -40.57 28.87 -36.13
CA TRP A 29 -40.90 27.46 -35.86
C TRP A 29 -40.04 26.50 -36.67
N LEU A 30 -39.77 26.80 -37.95
CA LEU A 30 -38.85 26.01 -38.78
C LEU A 30 -37.41 26.08 -38.26
N ALA A 31 -36.92 27.26 -37.86
CA ALA A 31 -35.63 27.43 -37.24
C ALA A 31 -35.51 26.64 -35.92
N LEU A 32 -36.58 26.63 -35.11
CA LEU A 32 -36.66 25.82 -33.89
C LEU A 32 -36.63 24.31 -34.17
N LEU A 33 -37.32 23.87 -35.26
CA LEU A 33 -37.32 22.47 -35.71
C LEU A 33 -35.92 22.01 -36.16
N LEU A 34 -35.17 22.89 -36.82
CA LEU A 34 -33.83 22.60 -37.34
C LEU A 34 -32.72 22.86 -36.33
N ALA A 35 -33.01 23.45 -35.19
CA ALA A 35 -32.03 23.73 -34.14
C ALA A 35 -31.37 22.42 -33.65
N PRO A 36 -30.05 22.34 -33.58
CA PRO A 36 -29.37 21.17 -33.05
C PRO A 36 -29.66 21.02 -31.55
N ARG A 37 -29.58 19.80 -31.06
CA ARG A 37 -29.75 19.51 -29.64
C ARG A 37 -28.58 20.11 -28.83
N PRO A 38 -28.82 21.08 -27.96
CA PRO A 38 -27.76 21.68 -27.14
C PRO A 38 -27.34 20.75 -26.02
N ASP A 39 -26.15 20.96 -25.48
CA ASP A 39 -25.76 20.30 -24.24
C ASP A 39 -26.53 20.92 -23.08
N LEU A 40 -27.26 20.09 -22.34
CA LEU A 40 -28.11 20.52 -21.24
C LEU A 40 -27.32 21.15 -20.09
N TYR A 41 -26.12 20.65 -19.87
CA TYR A 41 -25.22 21.10 -18.79
C TYR A 41 -24.17 22.11 -19.28
N GLY A 42 -24.12 22.40 -20.58
CA GLY A 42 -23.21 23.41 -21.17
C GLY A 42 -21.73 23.05 -21.02
N GLY A 43 -21.37 21.76 -21.02
CA GLY A 43 -20.01 21.29 -20.85
C GLY A 43 -19.49 21.39 -19.41
N ALA A 44 -20.37 21.67 -18.43
CA ALA A 44 -19.96 21.78 -17.03
C ALA A 44 -19.45 20.45 -16.47
N ASP A 45 -18.28 20.48 -15.89
CA ASP A 45 -17.71 19.36 -15.12
C ASP A 45 -18.35 19.27 -13.73
N PHE A 46 -18.39 18.05 -13.17
CA PHE A 46 -18.84 17.81 -11.82
C PHE A 46 -17.69 17.38 -10.91
N SER A 47 -17.78 17.72 -9.64
CA SER A 47 -16.82 17.38 -8.61
C SER A 47 -16.75 15.87 -8.41
N ARG A 48 -15.52 15.33 -8.31
CA ARG A 48 -15.32 13.96 -7.83
C ARG A 48 -15.47 13.93 -6.32
N VAL A 49 -16.30 13.02 -5.83
CA VAL A 49 -16.52 12.79 -4.40
C VAL A 49 -15.92 11.44 -4.03
N PHE A 50 -14.86 11.45 -3.23
CA PHE A 50 -14.27 10.22 -2.71
C PHE A 50 -14.94 9.84 -1.40
N THR A 51 -15.35 8.59 -1.28
CA THR A 51 -15.93 8.04 -0.06
C THR A 51 -15.15 6.81 0.42
N ASP A 52 -15.29 6.52 1.72
CA ASP A 52 -14.85 5.24 2.25
C ASP A 52 -15.76 4.10 1.76
N ARG A 53 -15.44 2.87 2.12
CA ARG A 53 -16.20 1.67 1.75
C ARG A 53 -17.65 1.66 2.24
N THR A 54 -18.00 2.51 3.19
CA THR A 54 -19.34 2.64 3.78
C THR A 54 -20.11 3.85 3.26
N GLY A 55 -19.52 4.65 2.36
CA GLY A 55 -20.11 5.84 1.76
C GLY A 55 -19.84 7.15 2.52
N ARG A 56 -19.02 7.13 3.59
CA ARG A 56 -18.62 8.37 4.29
C ARG A 56 -17.65 9.15 3.44
N ILE A 57 -17.88 10.46 3.30
CA ILE A 57 -17.05 11.32 2.44
C ILE A 57 -15.65 11.46 3.02
N LEU A 58 -14.66 11.20 2.16
CA LEU A 58 -13.24 11.46 2.41
C LEU A 58 -12.85 12.84 1.89
N ARG A 59 -13.26 13.17 0.66
CA ARG A 59 -12.97 14.46 0.03
C ARG A 59 -13.96 14.78 -1.08
N VAL A 60 -14.25 16.07 -1.23
CA VAL A 60 -14.91 16.66 -2.41
C VAL A 60 -13.85 17.45 -3.16
N CYS A 61 -13.60 17.08 -4.41
CA CYS A 61 -12.60 17.77 -5.24
C CYS A 61 -13.23 18.93 -6.00
N LEU A 62 -12.47 19.99 -6.23
CA LEU A 62 -12.85 21.04 -7.16
C LEU A 62 -12.92 20.49 -8.59
N THR A 63 -13.80 21.06 -9.40
CA THR A 63 -13.84 20.86 -10.85
C THR A 63 -12.66 21.58 -11.53
N HIS A 64 -12.45 21.35 -12.81
CA HIS A 64 -11.39 22.03 -13.57
C HIS A 64 -11.54 23.58 -13.56
N ASP A 65 -12.79 24.07 -13.49
CA ASP A 65 -13.13 25.50 -13.37
C ASP A 65 -13.23 26.01 -11.91
N GLU A 66 -12.58 25.30 -10.99
CA GLU A 66 -12.46 25.62 -9.56
C GLU A 66 -13.80 25.75 -8.81
N LYS A 67 -14.82 24.99 -9.23
CA LYS A 67 -16.12 24.95 -8.59
C LYS A 67 -16.31 23.68 -7.74
N TYR A 68 -17.15 23.82 -6.71
CA TYR A 68 -17.80 22.68 -6.07
C TYR A 68 -19.13 22.46 -6.77
N ARG A 69 -19.28 21.35 -7.49
CA ARG A 69 -20.47 21.01 -8.25
C ARG A 69 -20.73 19.51 -8.13
N ILE A 70 -21.56 19.12 -7.15
CA ILE A 70 -21.89 17.71 -6.87
C ILE A 70 -23.18 17.37 -7.58
N PHE A 71 -23.12 16.44 -8.54
CA PHE A 71 -24.30 15.97 -9.24
C PHE A 71 -25.25 15.24 -8.30
N THR A 72 -26.52 15.64 -8.31
CA THR A 72 -27.59 15.01 -7.53
C THR A 72 -28.74 14.69 -8.48
N PRO A 73 -29.13 13.42 -8.65
CA PRO A 73 -30.30 13.06 -9.45
C PRO A 73 -31.57 13.69 -8.87
N LEU A 74 -32.51 14.07 -9.75
CA LEU A 74 -33.75 14.69 -9.34
C LEU A 74 -34.55 13.83 -8.34
N ASP A 75 -34.54 12.51 -8.55
CA ASP A 75 -35.23 11.54 -7.69
C ASP A 75 -34.58 11.38 -6.30
N ALA A 76 -33.36 11.86 -6.12
CA ALA A 76 -32.65 11.91 -4.84
C ALA A 76 -32.88 13.24 -4.09
N MET A 77 -33.60 14.19 -4.68
CA MET A 77 -33.92 15.48 -4.05
C MET A 77 -35.25 15.41 -3.31
N PRO A 78 -35.37 16.05 -2.14
CA PRO A 78 -36.64 16.11 -1.43
C PRO A 78 -37.76 16.78 -2.26
N ALA A 79 -38.99 16.27 -2.18
CA ALA A 79 -40.11 16.85 -2.89
C ALA A 79 -40.34 18.31 -2.51
N GLU A 80 -40.14 18.64 -1.24
CA GLU A 80 -40.26 20.01 -0.69
C GLU A 80 -39.21 20.96 -1.34
N LEU A 81 -38.05 20.49 -1.69
CA LEU A 81 -37.04 21.29 -2.40
C LEU A 81 -37.52 21.65 -3.81
N LEU A 82 -38.05 20.66 -4.54
CA LEU A 82 -38.57 20.87 -5.88
C LEU A 82 -39.75 21.86 -5.86
N GLU A 83 -40.70 21.64 -4.97
CA GLU A 83 -41.88 22.48 -4.82
C GLU A 83 -41.54 23.91 -4.39
N ALA A 84 -40.67 24.08 -3.36
CA ALA A 84 -40.25 25.41 -2.92
C ALA A 84 -39.50 26.16 -4.04
N THR A 85 -38.70 25.46 -4.86
CA THR A 85 -38.01 26.05 -6.01
C THR A 85 -39.00 26.54 -7.05
N LEU A 86 -39.99 25.75 -7.40
CA LEU A 86 -41.07 26.13 -8.35
C LEU A 86 -41.91 27.30 -7.83
N LEU A 87 -42.37 27.25 -6.59
CA LEU A 87 -43.14 28.34 -5.94
C LEU A 87 -42.38 29.67 -5.95
N TYR A 88 -41.05 29.63 -5.78
CA TYR A 88 -40.26 30.86 -5.67
C TYR A 88 -39.76 31.39 -7.00
N GLU A 89 -39.38 30.50 -7.93
CA GLU A 89 -38.74 30.89 -9.19
C GLU A 89 -39.68 30.85 -10.39
N ASP A 90 -40.63 29.88 -10.46
CA ASP A 90 -41.43 29.64 -11.66
C ASP A 90 -42.68 28.78 -11.36
N ARG A 91 -43.75 29.40 -10.91
CA ARG A 91 -45.01 28.69 -10.47
C ARG A 91 -45.65 27.89 -11.60
N ASP A 92 -45.60 28.42 -12.82
CA ASP A 92 -46.27 27.86 -13.99
C ASP A 92 -45.31 27.00 -14.84
N PHE A 93 -44.19 26.53 -14.23
CA PHE A 93 -43.11 25.80 -14.92
C PHE A 93 -43.58 24.62 -15.76
N TRP A 94 -44.56 23.88 -15.27
CA TRP A 94 -45.09 22.72 -15.97
C TRP A 94 -46.01 23.05 -17.14
N GLU A 95 -46.55 24.30 -17.22
CA GLU A 95 -47.56 24.68 -18.17
C GLU A 95 -47.00 25.39 -19.40
N HIS A 96 -45.91 26.16 -19.26
CA HIS A 96 -45.33 26.92 -20.40
C HIS A 96 -44.21 26.16 -21.09
N SER A 97 -43.92 26.50 -22.36
CA SER A 97 -42.85 25.90 -23.18
C SER A 97 -41.54 26.70 -23.10
N GLY A 98 -41.01 26.88 -21.90
CA GLY A 98 -39.75 27.57 -21.64
C GLY A 98 -39.80 29.07 -21.44
N VAL A 99 -40.86 29.71 -21.87
CA VAL A 99 -41.10 31.15 -21.76
C VAL A 99 -42.53 31.39 -21.33
N ASP A 100 -42.71 32.06 -20.20
CA ASP A 100 -44.05 32.53 -19.77
C ASP A 100 -44.39 33.81 -20.51
N ILE A 101 -45.15 33.69 -21.61
CA ILE A 101 -45.57 34.80 -22.45
C ILE A 101 -46.46 35.78 -21.67
N PRO A 102 -47.48 35.36 -20.90
CA PRO A 102 -48.26 36.24 -20.02
C PRO A 102 -47.41 37.04 -19.04
N ALA A 103 -46.43 36.41 -18.38
CA ALA A 103 -45.50 37.08 -17.46
C ALA A 103 -44.61 38.09 -18.15
N LEU A 104 -44.10 37.77 -19.38
CA LEU A 104 -43.34 38.73 -20.21
C LEU A 104 -44.15 39.97 -20.55
N PHE A 105 -45.42 39.80 -20.94
CA PHE A 105 -46.27 40.95 -21.25
C PHE A 105 -46.57 41.77 -19.99
N ARG A 106 -46.88 41.16 -18.84
CA ARG A 106 -47.03 41.85 -17.56
C ARG A 106 -45.79 42.66 -17.18
N ALA A 107 -44.58 42.06 -17.31
CA ALA A 107 -43.32 42.71 -16.97
C ALA A 107 -43.01 43.86 -17.91
N ALA A 108 -43.24 43.73 -19.22
CA ALA A 108 -43.09 44.79 -20.21
C ALA A 108 -44.01 45.96 -19.92
N TRP A 109 -45.28 45.68 -19.66
CA TRP A 109 -46.29 46.70 -19.32
C TRP A 109 -45.93 47.47 -18.02
N THR A 110 -45.55 46.77 -16.97
CA THR A 110 -45.16 47.40 -15.70
C THR A 110 -43.90 48.24 -15.84
N THR A 111 -42.96 47.83 -16.71
CA THR A 111 -41.75 48.61 -16.98
C THR A 111 -42.05 49.89 -17.72
N VAL A 112 -42.94 49.85 -18.72
CA VAL A 112 -43.38 51.03 -19.51
C VAL A 112 -44.25 51.96 -18.65
N SER A 113 -45.10 51.43 -17.76
CA SER A 113 -45.98 52.19 -16.86
C SER A 113 -45.27 52.79 -15.64
N GLY A 114 -43.94 52.62 -15.49
CA GLY A 114 -43.16 53.14 -14.36
C GLY A 114 -43.37 52.42 -13.04
N GLY A 115 -43.96 51.23 -13.09
CA GLY A 115 -44.15 50.35 -11.92
C GLY A 115 -42.90 49.59 -11.48
N ARG A 116 -43.00 48.89 -10.37
CA ARG A 116 -41.90 48.08 -9.84
C ARG A 116 -41.55 46.93 -10.81
N ARG A 117 -40.28 46.79 -11.18
CA ARG A 117 -39.84 45.74 -12.08
C ARG A 117 -40.25 44.37 -11.53
N MET A 118 -41.05 43.63 -12.28
CA MET A 118 -41.47 42.26 -11.95
C MET A 118 -40.58 41.28 -12.76
N GLY A 119 -40.12 40.19 -12.13
CA GLY A 119 -39.36 39.13 -12.78
C GLY A 119 -40.25 38.33 -13.74
N ALA A 120 -39.83 38.19 -14.99
CA ALA A 120 -40.50 37.38 -16.01
C ALA A 120 -39.56 36.29 -16.58
N SER A 121 -38.51 35.91 -15.86
CA SER A 121 -37.59 34.91 -16.32
C SER A 121 -37.95 33.56 -15.72
N THR A 122 -38.23 32.59 -16.58
CA THR A 122 -38.54 31.20 -16.19
C THR A 122 -37.32 30.44 -15.74
N LEU A 123 -37.47 29.26 -15.10
CA LEU A 123 -36.40 28.32 -14.77
C LEU A 123 -35.62 27.90 -16.02
N THR A 124 -36.34 27.59 -17.12
CA THR A 124 -35.71 27.25 -18.40
C THR A 124 -34.84 28.39 -18.96
N MET A 125 -35.33 29.66 -18.86
CA MET A 125 -34.53 30.83 -19.24
C MET A 125 -33.30 30.99 -18.35
N GLN A 126 -33.41 30.72 -17.04
CA GLN A 126 -32.24 30.76 -16.14
C GLN A 126 -31.21 29.64 -16.49
N LEU A 127 -31.68 28.42 -16.73
CA LEU A 127 -30.83 27.33 -17.20
C LEU A 127 -30.15 27.68 -18.55
N ALA A 128 -30.92 28.23 -19.52
CA ALA A 128 -30.41 28.67 -20.80
C ALA A 128 -29.28 29.70 -20.65
N ARG A 129 -29.39 30.61 -19.70
CA ARG A 129 -28.36 31.58 -19.37
C ARG A 129 -27.10 30.90 -18.82
N ILE A 130 -27.25 29.93 -17.91
CA ILE A 130 -26.13 29.24 -17.24
C ILE A 130 -25.42 28.30 -18.23
N SER A 131 -26.16 27.36 -18.85
CA SER A 131 -25.59 26.35 -19.73
C SER A 131 -25.13 26.91 -21.08
N GLY A 132 -25.77 27.98 -21.58
CA GLY A 132 -25.38 28.68 -22.81
C GLY A 132 -24.35 29.79 -22.61
N HIS A 133 -23.90 30.07 -21.37
CA HIS A 133 -23.00 31.17 -21.03
C HIS A 133 -23.45 32.53 -21.61
N ILE A 134 -24.77 32.80 -21.58
CA ILE A 134 -25.43 33.95 -22.22
C ILE A 134 -25.38 35.16 -21.31
N ASP A 135 -24.81 36.28 -21.77
CA ASP A 135 -24.94 37.57 -21.12
C ASP A 135 -26.33 38.19 -21.45
N SER A 136 -27.28 38.06 -20.53
CA SER A 136 -28.63 38.56 -20.65
C SER A 136 -28.86 39.95 -20.03
N SER A 137 -27.81 40.69 -19.73
CA SER A 137 -27.85 42.06 -19.22
C SER A 137 -28.38 43.05 -20.24
N HIS A 138 -28.32 42.75 -21.54
CA HIS A 138 -28.71 43.56 -22.67
C HIS A 138 -29.87 42.89 -23.44
N VAL A 139 -30.67 43.72 -24.19
CA VAL A 139 -31.83 43.25 -24.96
C VAL A 139 -31.50 42.15 -25.96
N PRO A 140 -30.41 42.26 -26.77
CA PRO A 140 -30.03 41.16 -27.68
C PRO A 140 -29.71 39.84 -26.94
N GLY A 141 -28.95 39.89 -25.82
CA GLY A 141 -28.67 38.73 -25.02
C GLY A 141 -29.93 38.11 -24.39
N LYS A 142 -30.93 38.93 -24.03
CA LYS A 142 -32.21 38.45 -23.55
C LYS A 142 -33.02 37.71 -24.64
N LEU A 143 -32.93 38.14 -25.88
CA LEU A 143 -33.55 37.45 -27.03
C LEU A 143 -32.85 36.10 -27.30
N VAL A 144 -31.53 36.07 -27.23
CA VAL A 144 -30.75 34.83 -27.35
C VAL A 144 -31.12 33.86 -26.22
N GLN A 145 -31.28 34.34 -24.98
CA GLN A 145 -31.71 33.54 -23.84
C GLN A 145 -33.10 32.93 -24.05
N ILE A 146 -34.08 33.72 -24.57
CA ILE A 146 -35.41 33.24 -24.93
C ILE A 146 -35.33 32.14 -25.99
N TRP A 147 -34.59 32.39 -27.05
CA TRP A 147 -34.38 31.42 -28.11
C TRP A 147 -33.80 30.12 -27.59
N TYR A 148 -32.74 30.20 -26.79
CA TYR A 148 -32.08 29.01 -26.21
C TYR A 148 -33.01 28.25 -25.24
N ALA A 149 -33.84 28.94 -24.48
CA ALA A 149 -34.85 28.32 -23.64
C ALA A 149 -35.90 27.53 -24.44
N LEU A 150 -36.39 28.06 -25.57
CA LEU A 150 -37.26 27.35 -26.48
C LEU A 150 -36.60 26.11 -27.11
N VAL A 151 -35.30 26.19 -27.45
CA VAL A 151 -34.57 25.08 -27.98
C VAL A 151 -34.38 23.99 -26.93
N LEU A 152 -34.06 24.34 -25.68
CA LEU A 152 -33.99 23.38 -24.56
C LEU A 152 -35.33 22.64 -24.38
N GLU A 153 -36.46 23.32 -24.29
CA GLU A 153 -37.77 22.70 -24.11
C GLU A 153 -38.19 21.78 -25.26
N ARG A 154 -37.68 22.04 -26.46
CA ARG A 154 -37.90 21.16 -27.59
C ARG A 154 -37.18 19.81 -27.47
N HIS A 155 -35.99 19.80 -26.86
CA HIS A 155 -35.11 18.65 -26.87
C HIS A 155 -35.06 17.86 -25.56
N TYR A 156 -35.55 18.44 -24.46
CA TYR A 156 -35.49 17.89 -23.12
C TYR A 156 -36.83 17.93 -22.40
N ALA A 157 -37.08 16.92 -21.59
CA ALA A 157 -38.25 16.92 -20.75
C ALA A 157 -38.13 17.96 -19.61
N LYS A 158 -39.24 18.43 -19.12
CA LYS A 158 -39.31 19.37 -17.98
C LYS A 158 -38.51 18.87 -16.77
N ARG A 159 -38.57 17.58 -16.49
CA ARG A 159 -37.82 16.94 -15.37
C ARG A 159 -36.32 17.05 -15.59
N ASP A 160 -35.82 16.84 -16.82
CA ASP A 160 -34.40 16.97 -17.13
C ASP A 160 -33.90 18.42 -16.99
N ILE A 161 -34.76 19.40 -17.41
CA ILE A 161 -34.50 20.84 -17.28
C ILE A 161 -34.41 21.26 -15.81
N LEU A 162 -35.34 20.79 -14.96
CA LEU A 162 -35.33 21.08 -13.54
C LEU A 162 -34.11 20.43 -12.84
N GLU A 163 -33.76 19.19 -13.20
CA GLU A 163 -32.55 18.51 -12.71
C GLU A 163 -31.30 19.32 -13.05
N ALA A 164 -31.18 19.73 -14.30
CA ALA A 164 -30.02 20.49 -14.76
C ALA A 164 -29.92 21.85 -14.07
N TYR A 165 -31.06 22.55 -13.91
CA TYR A 165 -31.08 23.82 -13.19
C TYR A 165 -30.60 23.67 -11.75
N LEU A 166 -31.16 22.71 -10.99
CA LEU A 166 -30.79 22.48 -9.59
C LEU A 166 -29.32 22.04 -9.42
N ASN A 167 -28.73 21.41 -10.44
CA ASN A 167 -27.35 21.00 -10.43
C ASN A 167 -26.35 22.09 -10.89
N LEU A 168 -26.83 23.16 -11.57
CA LEU A 168 -25.99 24.24 -12.10
C LEU A 168 -26.24 25.60 -11.44
N ALA A 169 -27.36 25.77 -10.72
CA ALA A 169 -27.70 27.02 -10.08
C ALA A 169 -26.58 27.51 -9.14
N PRO A 170 -26.23 28.81 -9.17
CA PRO A 170 -25.18 29.38 -8.33
C PRO A 170 -25.67 29.62 -6.90
N TYR A 171 -24.98 29.05 -5.91
CA TYR A 171 -25.29 29.22 -4.49
C TYR A 171 -24.31 30.16 -3.76
N GLY A 172 -23.46 30.87 -4.48
CA GLY A 172 -22.52 31.86 -3.96
C GLY A 172 -21.09 31.36 -3.86
N GLY A 173 -20.14 32.29 -4.07
CA GLY A 173 -18.72 31.94 -4.20
C GLY A 173 -18.49 30.98 -5.39
N ASN A 174 -17.80 29.89 -5.10
CA ASN A 174 -17.53 28.82 -6.05
C ASN A 174 -18.43 27.59 -5.88
N ILE A 175 -19.62 27.76 -5.30
CA ILE A 175 -20.56 26.68 -5.02
C ILE A 175 -21.68 26.72 -6.06
N GLU A 176 -21.81 25.66 -6.86
CA GLU A 176 -22.84 25.50 -7.87
C GLU A 176 -23.55 24.15 -7.70
N GLY A 177 -24.88 24.17 -7.88
CA GLY A 177 -25.75 23.04 -7.66
C GLY A 177 -26.13 22.82 -6.18
N VAL A 178 -27.36 22.35 -6.01
CA VAL A 178 -27.96 22.15 -4.68
C VAL A 178 -27.22 21.05 -3.88
N GLY A 179 -26.66 20.02 -4.56
CA GLY A 179 -25.90 18.98 -3.91
C GLY A 179 -24.63 19.52 -3.24
N ALA A 180 -23.90 20.39 -3.95
CA ALA A 180 -22.73 21.06 -3.39
C ALA A 180 -23.12 22.05 -2.28
N ALA A 181 -24.21 22.81 -2.47
CA ALA A 181 -24.72 23.74 -1.46
C ALA A 181 -25.11 23.01 -0.16
N ALA A 182 -25.84 21.90 -0.25
CA ALA A 182 -26.22 21.10 0.91
C ALA A 182 -24.98 20.59 1.67
N ARG A 183 -23.98 20.11 0.95
CA ARG A 183 -22.71 19.61 1.54
C ARG A 183 -21.91 20.72 2.20
N VAL A 184 -21.70 21.82 1.49
CA VAL A 184 -20.84 22.90 1.99
C VAL A 184 -21.49 23.63 3.14
N TYR A 185 -22.78 24.01 3.00
CA TYR A 185 -23.43 24.83 4.01
C TYR A 185 -23.95 24.02 5.20
N PHE A 186 -24.41 22.78 5.00
CA PHE A 186 -25.08 22.00 6.05
C PHE A 186 -24.40 20.66 6.37
N SER A 187 -23.36 20.27 5.61
CA SER A 187 -22.66 18.98 5.75
C SER A 187 -23.58 17.77 5.58
N LYS A 188 -24.61 17.89 4.72
CA LYS A 188 -25.63 16.88 4.45
C LYS A 188 -25.70 16.55 2.97
N ASP A 189 -26.28 15.40 2.62
CA ASP A 189 -26.76 15.14 1.27
C ASP A 189 -27.99 15.99 1.00
N ALA A 190 -28.23 16.34 -0.26
CA ALA A 190 -29.41 17.10 -0.63
C ALA A 190 -30.73 16.42 -0.17
N SER A 191 -30.75 15.06 -0.20
CA SER A 191 -31.88 14.25 0.27
C SER A 191 -32.19 14.39 1.77
N ALA A 192 -31.27 14.89 2.57
CA ALA A 192 -31.38 15.04 4.02
C ALA A 192 -31.59 16.48 4.45
N LEU A 193 -31.89 17.40 3.51
CA LEU A 193 -32.19 18.78 3.81
C LEU A 193 -33.51 18.86 4.53
N SER A 194 -33.52 19.60 5.63
CA SER A 194 -34.76 19.98 6.34
C SER A 194 -35.42 21.18 5.67
N LEU A 195 -36.73 21.35 5.90
CA LEU A 195 -37.50 22.47 5.32
C LEU A 195 -36.87 23.85 5.64
N PRO A 196 -36.41 24.17 6.88
CA PRO A 196 -35.72 25.44 7.15
C PRO A 196 -34.44 25.64 6.32
N GLU A 197 -33.68 24.54 6.02
CA GLU A 197 -32.49 24.57 5.18
C GLU A 197 -32.86 24.76 3.71
N ILE A 198 -33.92 24.11 3.23
CA ILE A 198 -34.48 24.30 1.90
C ILE A 198 -34.89 25.77 1.70
N MET A 199 -35.62 26.34 2.67
CA MET A 199 -36.03 27.75 2.66
C MET A 199 -34.86 28.73 2.63
N ALA A 200 -33.69 28.31 3.10
CA ALA A 200 -32.48 29.11 3.03
C ALA A 200 -31.76 28.99 1.68
N LEU A 201 -31.79 27.82 1.04
CA LEU A 201 -31.08 27.60 -0.22
C LEU A 201 -31.84 28.11 -1.43
N VAL A 202 -33.14 27.86 -1.52
CA VAL A 202 -33.96 28.19 -2.69
C VAL A 202 -33.86 29.65 -3.13
N PRO A 203 -33.83 30.67 -2.24
CA PRO A 203 -33.71 32.06 -2.69
C PRO A 203 -32.32 32.49 -3.17
N VAL A 204 -31.27 31.70 -2.91
CA VAL A 204 -29.87 32.11 -3.14
C VAL A 204 -29.58 32.38 -4.63
N PRO A 205 -29.98 31.51 -5.60
CA PRO A 205 -29.64 31.66 -7.01
C PRO A 205 -30.02 32.97 -7.67
N GLN A 206 -31.08 33.65 -7.17
CA GLN A 206 -31.49 34.96 -7.70
C GLN A 206 -30.45 36.06 -7.44
N HIS A 207 -29.80 36.03 -6.28
CA HIS A 207 -28.74 37.00 -5.89
C HIS A 207 -27.63 36.32 -5.08
N PRO A 208 -26.81 35.50 -5.70
CA PRO A 208 -25.86 34.62 -5.00
C PRO A 208 -24.85 35.37 -4.11
N ALA A 209 -24.44 36.56 -4.53
CA ALA A 209 -23.49 37.38 -3.76
C ALA A 209 -24.14 38.03 -2.49
N ALA A 210 -25.41 38.42 -2.59
CA ALA A 210 -26.10 39.09 -1.50
C ALA A 210 -26.78 38.12 -0.51
N ARG A 211 -27.21 36.94 -1.02
CA ARG A 211 -27.96 35.95 -0.25
C ARG A 211 -27.11 34.71 0.12
N ASN A 212 -25.79 34.78 -0.13
CA ASN A 212 -24.89 33.74 0.33
C ASN A 212 -24.96 33.59 1.85
N PRO A 213 -25.25 32.38 2.39
CA PRO A 213 -25.37 32.17 3.83
C PRO A 213 -24.09 32.54 4.62
N LEU A 214 -22.93 32.61 3.98
CA LEU A 214 -21.65 33.01 4.58
C LEU A 214 -21.30 34.49 4.41
N SER A 215 -22.14 35.29 3.73
CA SER A 215 -21.79 36.68 3.38
C SER A 215 -21.82 37.64 4.56
N GLY A 216 -22.32 37.25 5.73
CA GLY A 216 -22.56 38.15 6.86
C GLY A 216 -23.67 39.20 6.61
N ARG A 217 -24.35 39.15 5.45
CA ARG A 217 -25.46 40.04 5.07
C ARG A 217 -26.79 39.35 5.37
N GLU A 218 -27.05 39.08 6.63
CA GLU A 218 -28.22 38.31 7.07
C GLU A 218 -29.57 38.87 6.59
N GLY A 219 -29.73 40.18 6.49
CA GLY A 219 -30.99 40.80 6.11
C GLY A 219 -31.50 40.44 4.72
N ALA A 220 -30.65 40.29 3.70
CA ALA A 220 -31.06 39.97 2.34
C ALA A 220 -31.58 38.52 2.20
N LEU A 221 -30.92 37.58 2.89
CA LEU A 221 -31.35 36.19 2.93
C LEU A 221 -32.61 36.03 3.80
N SER A 222 -32.67 36.65 4.99
CA SER A 222 -33.82 36.61 5.88
C SER A 222 -35.07 37.13 5.20
N ALA A 223 -35.00 38.29 4.54
CA ALA A 223 -36.16 38.85 3.79
C ALA A 223 -36.64 37.89 2.67
N ALA A 224 -35.71 37.20 2.00
CA ALA A 224 -36.03 36.23 0.96
C ALA A 224 -36.69 34.95 1.55
N ARG A 225 -36.20 34.48 2.71
CA ARG A 225 -36.77 33.36 3.45
C ARG A 225 -38.21 33.64 3.89
N VAL A 226 -38.47 34.84 4.48
CA VAL A 226 -39.82 35.29 4.87
C VAL A 226 -40.74 35.29 3.66
N ARG A 227 -40.27 35.82 2.51
CA ARG A 227 -41.10 35.81 1.29
C ARG A 227 -41.44 34.39 0.83
N LEU A 228 -40.47 33.49 0.78
CA LEU A 228 -40.67 32.08 0.38
C LEU A 228 -41.61 31.37 1.35
N HIS A 229 -41.46 31.63 2.67
CA HIS A 229 -42.33 31.08 3.69
C HIS A 229 -43.80 31.53 3.49
N GLY A 230 -44.05 32.81 3.13
CA GLY A 230 -45.38 33.29 2.77
C GLY A 230 -45.96 32.54 1.58
N LEU A 231 -45.19 32.34 0.51
CA LEU A 231 -45.60 31.57 -0.66
C LEU A 231 -45.89 30.08 -0.35
N TRP A 232 -45.11 29.51 0.55
CA TRP A 232 -45.27 28.12 1.01
C TRP A 232 -46.58 27.95 1.78
N ASN A 233 -46.88 28.85 2.72
CA ASN A 233 -48.11 28.82 3.51
C ASN A 233 -49.36 29.07 2.64
N GLU A 234 -49.26 29.92 1.60
CA GLU A 234 -50.35 30.09 0.61
C GLU A 234 -50.68 28.78 -0.13
N ALA A 235 -49.61 27.97 -0.45
CA ALA A 235 -49.76 26.71 -1.15
C ALA A 235 -50.22 25.56 -0.22
N HIS A 236 -49.97 25.66 1.10
CA HIS A 236 -50.25 24.62 2.10
C HIS A 236 -51.16 25.16 3.21
N PRO A 237 -52.43 25.54 2.90
CA PRO A 237 -53.38 26.05 3.90
C PRO A 237 -53.74 24.93 4.88
N GLY A 238 -53.45 25.17 6.17
CA GLY A 238 -53.74 24.22 7.25
C GLY A 238 -52.52 23.38 7.70
N ALA A 239 -51.35 23.57 7.14
CA ALA A 239 -50.10 23.13 7.76
C ALA A 239 -49.91 23.93 9.06
N GLU A 240 -49.35 23.28 10.13
CA GLU A 240 -48.99 24.02 11.35
C GLU A 240 -48.10 25.22 10.97
N ASP A 241 -48.48 26.41 11.48
CA ASP A 241 -47.80 27.68 11.17
C ASP A 241 -46.42 27.73 11.87
N MET A 242 -45.55 26.85 11.45
CA MET A 242 -44.17 26.83 11.91
C MET A 242 -43.38 27.88 11.14
N PHE A 243 -42.96 28.94 11.82
CA PHE A 243 -42.19 30.04 11.21
C PHE A 243 -40.74 29.62 10.93
N PHE A 244 -40.57 28.84 9.88
CA PHE A 244 -39.27 28.30 9.48
C PHE A 244 -38.22 29.39 9.15
N ALA A 245 -38.64 30.60 8.85
CA ALA A 245 -37.74 31.69 8.52
C ALA A 245 -36.88 32.15 9.70
N ASP A 246 -37.34 31.97 10.94
CA ASP A 246 -36.63 32.36 12.16
C ASP A 246 -35.80 31.21 12.78
N VAL A 247 -35.86 30.00 12.22
CA VAL A 247 -35.04 28.88 12.72
C VAL A 247 -33.56 29.20 12.48
N PRO A 248 -32.73 29.21 13.54
CA PRO A 248 -31.29 29.44 13.41
C PRO A 248 -30.62 28.31 12.60
N LEU A 249 -29.89 28.69 11.57
CA LEU A 249 -29.20 27.75 10.74
C LEU A 249 -27.72 27.63 11.16
N ARG A 250 -27.21 26.41 11.32
CA ARG A 250 -25.78 26.16 11.51
C ARG A 250 -25.13 26.08 10.15
N VAL A 251 -24.69 27.22 9.63
CA VAL A 251 -24.02 27.28 8.32
C VAL A 251 -22.51 27.05 8.45
N ARG A 252 -21.97 26.25 7.56
CA ARG A 252 -20.53 25.95 7.43
C ARG A 252 -20.01 26.47 6.10
N GLY A 253 -18.70 26.49 5.93
CA GLY A 253 -18.06 26.91 4.68
C GLY A 253 -17.23 25.80 4.04
N PRO A 254 -16.66 26.05 2.83
CA PRO A 254 -15.83 25.07 2.13
C PRO A 254 -14.65 24.53 2.94
N ARG A 255 -14.11 25.31 3.88
CA ARG A 255 -13.04 24.89 4.79
C ARG A 255 -13.45 23.79 5.76
N ASN A 256 -14.74 23.55 5.93
CA ASN A 256 -15.28 22.50 6.79
C ASN A 256 -15.63 21.21 6.02
N LEU A 257 -15.38 21.18 4.72
CA LEU A 257 -15.51 19.94 3.95
C LEU A 257 -14.49 18.92 4.47
N PRO A 258 -14.86 17.64 4.50
CA PRO A 258 -13.95 16.57 4.90
C PRO A 258 -12.67 16.57 4.05
N SER A 259 -11.52 16.35 4.70
CA SER A 259 -10.23 16.14 4.06
C SER A 259 -9.56 14.96 4.77
N GLU A 260 -10.15 13.79 4.58
CA GLU A 260 -9.76 12.54 5.22
C GLU A 260 -8.83 11.75 4.31
N ALA A 261 -7.94 10.93 4.90
CA ALA A 261 -7.00 10.07 4.17
C ALA A 261 -6.32 10.77 2.97
N PRO A 262 -5.69 11.94 3.17
CA PRO A 262 -5.26 12.81 2.06
C PRO A 262 -4.29 12.13 1.10
N HIS A 263 -3.32 11.35 1.57
CA HIS A 263 -2.38 10.63 0.71
C HIS A 263 -3.06 9.60 -0.20
N ALA A 264 -4.07 8.90 0.30
CA ALA A 264 -4.80 7.92 -0.48
C ALA A 264 -5.62 8.59 -1.59
N VAL A 265 -6.30 9.70 -1.26
CA VAL A 265 -7.09 10.44 -2.25
C VAL A 265 -6.18 11.09 -3.30
N ASP A 266 -5.05 11.70 -2.89
CA ASP A 266 -4.09 12.29 -3.83
C ASP A 266 -3.47 11.24 -4.74
N SER A 267 -3.17 10.05 -4.21
CA SER A 267 -2.69 8.91 -5.01
C SER A 267 -3.69 8.48 -6.09
N LEU A 268 -4.98 8.37 -5.73
CA LEU A 268 -6.03 8.06 -6.70
C LEU A 268 -6.21 9.17 -7.74
N LEU A 269 -6.18 10.42 -7.34
CA LEU A 269 -6.26 11.55 -8.27
C LEU A 269 -5.12 11.52 -9.28
N ALA A 270 -3.90 11.27 -8.83
CA ALA A 270 -2.74 11.15 -9.71
C ALA A 270 -2.88 9.96 -10.68
N ALA A 271 -3.34 8.79 -10.21
CA ALA A 271 -3.56 7.61 -11.04
C ALA A 271 -4.65 7.83 -12.10
N PHE A 272 -5.74 8.53 -11.75
CA PHE A 272 -6.78 8.91 -12.72
C PHE A 272 -6.27 9.93 -13.76
N GLN A 273 -5.41 10.86 -13.37
CA GLN A 273 -4.80 11.83 -14.30
C GLN A 273 -3.80 11.15 -15.26
N ALA A 274 -3.04 10.18 -14.76
CA ALA A 274 -2.12 9.39 -15.58
C ALA A 274 -2.83 8.39 -16.51
N GLY A 275 -4.13 8.15 -16.33
CA GLY A 275 -4.89 7.14 -17.08
C GLY A 275 -4.60 5.69 -16.64
N GLU A 276 -3.91 5.51 -15.52
CA GLU A 276 -3.57 4.21 -14.94
C GLU A 276 -4.77 3.53 -14.29
N GLU A 277 -5.70 4.33 -13.77
CA GLU A 277 -6.96 3.88 -13.19
C GLU A 277 -8.14 4.41 -14.00
N ARG A 278 -9.22 3.61 -14.06
CA ARG A 278 -10.50 4.01 -14.64
C ARG A 278 -11.57 3.99 -13.56
N VAL A 279 -12.47 4.96 -13.60
CA VAL A 279 -13.64 4.94 -12.72
C VAL A 279 -14.42 3.65 -12.98
N PRO A 280 -14.69 2.81 -11.95
CA PRO A 280 -15.38 1.54 -12.13
C PRO A 280 -16.73 1.73 -12.83
N ALA A 281 -17.05 0.85 -13.78
CA ALA A 281 -18.34 0.86 -14.46
C ALA A 281 -19.48 0.74 -13.43
N GLY A 282 -20.41 1.70 -13.43
CA GLY A 282 -21.52 1.78 -12.46
C GLY A 282 -21.31 2.82 -11.35
N GLN A 283 -20.10 3.34 -11.12
CA GLN A 283 -19.83 4.47 -10.22
C GLN A 283 -19.83 5.82 -10.97
N SER A 284 -19.73 5.79 -12.30
CA SER A 284 -19.94 6.96 -13.16
C SER A 284 -21.41 7.03 -13.55
N GLY A 285 -22.20 7.86 -12.86
CA GLY A 285 -23.48 8.29 -13.41
C GLY A 285 -23.24 8.96 -14.78
N ARG A 286 -24.08 8.63 -15.79
CA ARG A 286 -24.10 9.21 -17.16
C ARG A 286 -22.87 10.01 -17.51
N GLN A 287 -22.01 9.52 -18.37
CA GLN A 287 -20.87 10.15 -19.16
C GLN A 287 -20.31 11.52 -18.69
N MET A 288 -20.48 11.91 -17.42
CA MET A 288 -20.07 13.21 -16.86
C MET A 288 -18.75 13.02 -16.11
N SER A 289 -17.84 13.97 -16.21
CA SER A 289 -16.48 13.96 -15.68
C SER A 289 -16.38 13.86 -14.14
N GLY A 290 -17.49 13.93 -13.41
CA GLY A 290 -17.61 13.83 -11.96
C GLY A 290 -18.46 12.63 -11.51
N GLY A 291 -18.33 12.24 -10.26
CA GLY A 291 -19.12 11.16 -9.65
C GLY A 291 -18.59 10.76 -8.29
N THR A 292 -19.34 9.89 -7.60
CA THR A 292 -18.89 9.32 -6.33
C THR A 292 -18.01 8.12 -6.59
N ILE A 293 -16.80 8.16 -6.06
CA ILE A 293 -15.79 7.10 -6.14
C ILE A 293 -15.71 6.45 -4.76
N VAL A 294 -16.24 5.24 -4.66
CA VAL A 294 -16.15 4.45 -3.43
C VAL A 294 -14.79 3.79 -3.36
N THR A 295 -14.03 4.11 -2.31
CA THR A 295 -12.72 3.50 -2.05
C THR A 295 -12.84 2.28 -1.16
N THR A 296 -11.75 1.53 -1.02
CA THR A 296 -11.64 0.37 -0.13
C THR A 296 -11.31 0.74 1.31
N LEU A 297 -11.03 2.01 1.58
CA LEU A 297 -10.67 2.51 2.91
C LEU A 297 -11.81 2.32 3.92
N ASP A 298 -11.44 2.07 5.16
CA ASP A 298 -12.32 2.14 6.32
C ASP A 298 -11.92 3.33 7.17
N LEU A 299 -12.75 4.35 7.23
CA LEU A 299 -12.41 5.64 7.86
C LEU A 299 -12.10 5.51 9.36
N ASP A 300 -12.76 4.57 10.06
CA ASP A 300 -12.46 4.38 11.47
C ASP A 300 -11.12 3.68 11.68
N ILE A 301 -10.77 2.75 10.78
CA ILE A 301 -9.45 2.10 10.79
C ILE A 301 -8.39 3.13 10.39
N GLN A 302 -8.67 3.95 9.39
CA GLN A 302 -7.78 5.04 8.96
C GLN A 302 -7.42 5.95 10.15
N HIS A 303 -8.43 6.46 10.88
CA HIS A 303 -8.21 7.30 12.06
C HIS A 303 -7.48 6.58 13.20
N LEU A 304 -7.73 5.27 13.36
CA LEU A 304 -7.00 4.47 14.35
C LEU A 304 -5.50 4.43 14.02
N VAL A 305 -5.16 4.20 12.75
CA VAL A 305 -3.76 4.15 12.28
C VAL A 305 -3.10 5.53 12.40
N GLU A 306 -3.76 6.59 11.91
CA GLU A 306 -3.26 7.98 12.01
C GLU A 306 -2.94 8.35 13.47
N LYS A 307 -3.89 8.12 14.39
CA LYS A 307 -3.69 8.41 15.81
C LYS A 307 -2.54 7.59 16.43
N ALA A 308 -2.36 6.34 16.02
CA ALA A 308 -1.28 5.50 16.53
C ALA A 308 0.09 6.01 16.05
N LEU A 309 0.21 6.37 14.77
CA LEU A 309 1.45 6.94 14.21
C LEU A 309 1.78 8.30 14.81
N HIS A 310 0.80 9.19 14.91
CA HIS A 310 0.97 10.49 15.54
C HIS A 310 1.50 10.36 16.99
N ARG A 311 0.87 9.49 17.80
CA ARG A 311 1.34 9.20 19.18
C ARG A 311 2.74 8.60 19.20
N ALA A 312 3.08 7.74 18.23
CA ALA A 312 4.42 7.15 18.16
C ALA A 312 5.47 8.23 17.88
N VAL A 313 5.22 9.13 16.92
CA VAL A 313 6.11 10.23 16.59
C VAL A 313 6.24 11.21 17.76
N GLU A 314 5.16 11.59 18.43
CA GLU A 314 5.22 12.45 19.61
C GLU A 314 6.06 11.84 20.75
N ARG A 315 5.93 10.52 21.00
CA ARG A 315 6.78 9.82 21.98
C ARG A 315 8.25 9.76 21.56
N GLY A 316 8.49 9.64 20.25
CA GLY A 316 9.85 9.51 19.70
C GLY A 316 10.55 10.85 19.39
N LYS A 317 9.85 11.96 19.51
CA LYS A 317 10.33 13.31 19.13
C LYS A 317 11.62 13.72 19.83
N SER A 318 11.73 13.38 21.11
CA SER A 318 12.91 13.71 21.94
C SER A 318 14.20 13.05 21.47
N TRP A 319 14.12 11.93 20.77
CA TRP A 319 15.27 11.23 20.19
C TRP A 319 15.30 11.30 18.66
N GLY A 320 14.62 12.28 18.06
CA GLY A 320 14.75 12.62 16.64
C GLY A 320 13.81 11.89 15.68
N MET A 321 12.80 11.18 16.16
CA MET A 321 11.74 10.62 15.33
C MET A 321 10.80 11.73 14.87
N ARG A 322 10.72 11.98 13.58
CA ARG A 322 9.88 13.05 13.03
C ARG A 322 8.75 12.52 12.15
N ASN A 323 8.92 11.35 11.57
CA ASN A 323 7.93 10.82 10.65
C ASN A 323 7.70 9.32 10.76
N ALA A 324 6.53 8.89 10.29
CA ALA A 324 6.13 7.50 10.21
C ALA A 324 5.06 7.33 9.13
N ALA A 325 5.03 6.15 8.50
CA ALA A 325 4.01 5.78 7.53
C ALA A 325 3.48 4.39 7.84
N ALA A 326 2.24 4.10 7.44
CA ALA A 326 1.66 2.76 7.57
C ALA A 326 0.67 2.45 6.45
N LEU A 327 0.59 1.17 6.12
CA LEU A 327 -0.37 0.61 5.19
C LEU A 327 -0.98 -0.65 5.78
N LEU A 328 -2.30 -0.70 5.83
CA LEU A 328 -3.08 -1.86 6.23
C LEU A 328 -3.82 -2.42 5.02
N LEU A 329 -3.57 -3.69 4.71
CA LEU A 329 -4.12 -4.42 3.57
C LEU A 329 -4.94 -5.62 4.03
N ASP A 330 -6.09 -5.86 3.44
CA ASP A 330 -6.81 -7.13 3.54
C ASP A 330 -6.21 -8.10 2.51
N TRP A 331 -5.45 -9.12 2.97
CA TRP A 331 -4.74 -10.04 2.07
C TRP A 331 -5.67 -10.91 1.21
N ARG A 332 -6.94 -11.06 1.58
CA ARG A 332 -7.93 -11.89 0.87
C ARG A 332 -8.35 -11.23 -0.45
N THR A 333 -8.45 -9.91 -0.45
CA THR A 333 -8.90 -9.09 -1.60
C THR A 333 -7.79 -8.21 -2.17
N ALA A 334 -6.66 -8.05 -1.48
CA ALA A 334 -5.62 -7.06 -1.74
C ALA A 334 -6.12 -5.60 -1.64
N GLU A 335 -7.21 -5.35 -0.93
CA GLU A 335 -7.78 -4.03 -0.73
C GLU A 335 -7.12 -3.30 0.44
N ILE A 336 -6.74 -2.05 0.23
CA ILE A 336 -6.16 -1.19 1.26
C ILE A 336 -7.26 -0.68 2.18
N ARG A 337 -7.18 -0.98 3.48
CA ARG A 337 -8.14 -0.54 4.51
C ARG A 337 -7.74 0.76 5.18
N ALA A 338 -6.42 1.03 5.25
CA ALA A 338 -5.87 2.30 5.70
C ALA A 338 -4.53 2.57 5.01
N LEU A 339 -4.31 3.84 4.67
CA LEU A 339 -3.08 4.33 4.07
C LEU A 339 -2.70 5.67 4.70
N VAL A 340 -1.59 5.70 5.42
CA VAL A 340 -1.07 6.88 6.09
C VAL A 340 0.36 7.11 5.62
N GLY A 341 0.57 8.12 4.78
CA GLY A 341 1.86 8.38 4.16
C GLY A 341 2.84 9.16 5.04
N SER A 342 2.34 9.89 6.03
CA SER A 342 3.15 10.65 6.99
C SER A 342 2.44 10.79 8.34
N ALA A 343 3.15 11.17 9.38
CA ALA A 343 2.59 11.37 10.71
C ALA A 343 1.63 12.58 10.79
N ASP A 344 1.82 13.58 9.94
CA ASP A 344 0.96 14.76 9.80
C ASP A 344 1.08 15.34 8.38
N PHE A 345 0.02 15.16 7.60
CA PHE A 345 -0.06 15.64 6.21
C PHE A 345 0.16 17.16 6.09
N ASN A 346 -0.33 17.94 7.04
CA ASN A 346 -0.32 19.39 6.99
C ASN A 346 1.00 20.01 7.48
N SER A 347 1.90 19.22 8.03
CA SER A 347 3.17 19.69 8.57
C SER A 347 4.24 19.82 7.49
N ALA A 348 4.53 21.06 7.07
CA ALA A 348 5.64 21.34 6.15
C ALA A 348 7.02 20.98 6.75
N ALA A 349 7.16 21.05 8.08
CA ALA A 349 8.41 20.77 8.79
C ALA A 349 8.90 19.31 8.64
N ILE A 350 7.99 18.39 8.35
CA ILE A 350 8.31 16.96 8.12
C ILE A 350 8.07 16.54 6.67
N SER A 351 7.85 17.50 5.76
CA SER A 351 7.40 17.20 4.38
C SER A 351 6.16 16.32 4.34
N GLY A 352 5.16 16.66 5.16
CA GLY A 352 4.00 15.82 5.46
C GLY A 352 3.17 15.39 4.26
N GLN A 353 3.22 16.12 3.14
CA GLN A 353 2.52 15.76 1.90
C GLN A 353 3.21 14.64 1.10
N VAL A 354 4.46 14.29 1.44
CA VAL A 354 5.12 13.14 0.81
C VAL A 354 4.45 11.85 1.24
N ASP A 355 4.03 11.05 0.27
CA ASP A 355 3.46 9.72 0.54
C ASP A 355 4.57 8.71 0.81
N GLY A 356 4.88 8.46 2.08
CA GLY A 356 5.83 7.46 2.54
C GLY A 356 5.45 6.02 2.16
N THR A 357 4.19 5.76 1.77
CA THR A 357 3.78 4.42 1.31
C THR A 357 4.17 4.15 -0.15
N ALA A 358 4.32 5.21 -0.94
CA ALA A 358 4.77 5.15 -2.33
C ALA A 358 6.28 5.39 -2.46
N ALA A 359 6.88 6.14 -1.51
CA ALA A 359 8.30 6.44 -1.52
C ALA A 359 9.15 5.15 -1.45
N ARG A 360 10.17 5.09 -2.30
CA ARG A 360 11.10 3.96 -2.32
C ARG A 360 12.12 4.10 -1.20
N ARG A 361 12.29 3.04 -0.42
CA ARG A 361 13.17 2.99 0.75
C ARG A 361 13.81 1.62 0.88
N SER A 362 14.98 1.56 1.52
CA SER A 362 15.61 0.28 1.83
C SER A 362 14.76 -0.50 2.84
N PRO A 363 14.26 -1.69 2.50
CA PRO A 363 13.47 -2.51 3.40
C PRO A 363 14.32 -3.24 4.44
N GLY A 364 15.64 -3.22 4.28
CA GLY A 364 16.54 -3.98 5.13
C GLY A 364 16.15 -5.46 5.21
N SER A 365 16.18 -5.99 6.40
CA SER A 365 15.84 -7.40 6.68
C SER A 365 14.37 -7.78 6.47
N ALA A 366 13.48 -6.85 6.11
CA ALA A 366 12.10 -7.17 5.81
C ALA A 366 11.93 -8.01 4.53
N LEU A 367 12.96 -8.12 3.68
CA LEU A 367 12.98 -9.01 2.52
C LEU A 367 13.36 -10.45 2.84
N LYS A 368 13.99 -10.74 3.98
CA LYS A 368 14.47 -12.08 4.32
C LYS A 368 13.43 -13.20 4.23
N PRO A 369 12.15 -13.00 4.62
CA PRO A 369 11.14 -14.04 4.49
C PRO A 369 11.06 -14.65 3.09
N PHE A 370 11.27 -13.85 2.04
CA PHE A 370 11.19 -14.30 0.65
C PHE A 370 12.40 -15.11 0.21
N ILE A 371 13.59 -14.84 0.80
CA ILE A 371 14.77 -15.69 0.62
C ILE A 371 14.51 -17.08 1.18
N TYR A 372 13.95 -17.14 2.41
CA TYR A 372 13.63 -18.42 3.04
C TYR A 372 12.49 -19.15 2.32
N ALA A 373 11.48 -18.42 1.82
CA ALA A 373 10.40 -19.00 1.01
C ALA A 373 10.96 -19.66 -0.27
N LEU A 374 11.84 -18.98 -0.98
CA LEU A 374 12.49 -19.53 -2.17
C LEU A 374 13.39 -20.72 -1.83
N ALA A 375 14.10 -20.66 -0.71
CA ALA A 375 14.93 -21.77 -0.25
C ALA A 375 14.11 -23.01 0.13
N LEU A 376 12.93 -22.84 0.76
CA LEU A 376 11.98 -23.91 1.01
C LEU A 376 11.43 -24.49 -0.28
N GLU A 377 11.02 -23.65 -1.22
CA GLU A 377 10.45 -24.05 -2.51
C GLU A 377 11.46 -24.83 -3.36
N GLN A 378 12.74 -24.45 -3.29
CA GLN A 378 13.82 -25.12 -4.02
C GLN A 378 14.40 -26.35 -3.31
N GLY A 379 13.88 -26.69 -2.13
CA GLY A 379 14.35 -27.83 -1.37
C GLY A 379 15.76 -27.68 -0.79
N LEU A 380 16.19 -26.43 -0.55
CA LEU A 380 17.47 -26.15 0.09
C LEU A 380 17.42 -26.35 1.60
N ILE A 381 16.28 -26.06 2.21
CA ILE A 381 16.05 -26.12 3.65
C ILE A 381 14.66 -26.67 4.00
N HIS A 382 14.50 -27.05 5.25
CA HIS A 382 13.25 -27.12 6.00
C HIS A 382 13.39 -26.29 7.29
N PRO A 383 12.34 -25.96 8.03
CA PRO A 383 12.40 -25.05 9.20
C PRO A 383 13.45 -25.40 10.26
N ALA A 384 13.74 -26.67 10.45
CA ALA A 384 14.71 -27.13 11.42
C ALA A 384 16.13 -27.35 10.85
N THR A 385 16.37 -27.08 9.56
CA THR A 385 17.71 -27.16 8.96
C THR A 385 18.66 -26.24 9.73
N ILE A 386 19.82 -26.78 10.14
CA ILE A 386 20.84 -25.99 10.83
C ILE A 386 21.60 -25.13 9.82
N LEU A 387 21.62 -23.85 10.06
CA LEU A 387 22.35 -22.83 9.32
C LEU A 387 23.50 -22.29 10.17
N ALA A 388 24.63 -22.04 9.55
CA ALA A 388 25.80 -21.47 10.22
C ALA A 388 25.67 -19.94 10.33
N ASP A 389 25.68 -19.42 11.55
CA ASP A 389 25.81 -17.99 11.84
C ASP A 389 27.23 -17.73 12.38
N THR A 390 28.21 -17.82 11.50
CA THR A 390 29.64 -17.68 11.78
C THR A 390 30.25 -16.60 10.89
N PRO A 391 31.34 -15.94 11.26
CA PRO A 391 32.03 -15.02 10.35
C PRO A 391 32.29 -15.70 9.00
N LYS A 392 31.78 -15.10 7.92
CA LYS A 392 31.91 -15.68 6.58
C LYS A 392 32.06 -14.60 5.52
N VAL A 393 32.93 -14.87 4.58
CA VAL A 393 33.17 -14.06 3.41
C VAL A 393 32.43 -14.68 2.22
N PHE A 394 31.67 -13.85 1.49
CA PHE A 394 30.97 -14.22 0.27
C PHE A 394 31.63 -13.50 -0.92
N ARG A 395 32.52 -14.15 -1.65
CA ARG A 395 33.35 -13.49 -2.66
C ARG A 395 34.10 -12.28 -2.08
N ALA A 396 33.82 -11.06 -2.57
CA ALA A 396 34.38 -9.80 -2.04
C ALA A 396 33.53 -9.14 -0.94
N TYR A 397 32.42 -9.77 -0.52
CA TYR A 397 31.48 -9.22 0.46
C TYR A 397 31.65 -9.90 1.82
N GLU A 398 31.91 -9.11 2.85
CA GLU A 398 32.08 -9.56 4.23
C GLU A 398 30.97 -8.95 5.11
N PRO A 399 29.80 -9.59 5.16
CA PRO A 399 28.69 -9.10 5.96
C PRO A 399 28.86 -9.41 7.44
N GLU A 400 28.41 -8.47 8.28
CA GLU A 400 28.26 -8.65 9.71
C GLU A 400 26.78 -8.77 10.09
N ASN A 401 26.51 -9.34 11.26
CA ASN A 401 25.19 -9.25 11.87
C ASN A 401 24.96 -7.86 12.47
N ALA A 402 23.70 -7.44 12.60
CA ALA A 402 23.35 -6.11 13.09
C ALA A 402 23.84 -5.84 14.53
N ASP A 403 24.01 -6.88 15.33
CA ASP A 403 24.54 -6.83 16.70
C ASP A 403 26.07 -7.05 16.79
N GLY A 404 26.73 -7.28 15.65
CA GLY A 404 28.17 -7.60 15.61
C GLY A 404 28.51 -8.98 16.13
N GLU A 405 27.52 -9.76 16.58
CA GLU A 405 27.72 -11.07 17.20
C GLU A 405 27.42 -12.23 16.24
N PHE A 406 27.96 -13.42 16.55
CA PHE A 406 27.68 -14.66 15.83
C PHE A 406 27.19 -15.71 16.83
N ARG A 407 26.10 -16.40 16.46
CA ARG A 407 25.42 -17.35 17.36
C ARG A 407 25.73 -18.81 17.08
N GLY A 408 26.55 -19.09 16.06
CA GLY A 408 26.92 -20.45 15.68
C GLY A 408 25.78 -21.18 14.95
N PRO A 409 25.52 -22.45 15.28
CA PRO A 409 24.46 -23.22 14.63
C PRO A 409 23.07 -22.75 15.08
N LEU A 410 22.22 -22.40 14.15
CA LEU A 410 20.82 -21.99 14.37
C LEU A 410 19.89 -22.75 13.42
N ARG A 411 18.72 -23.09 13.89
CA ARG A 411 17.65 -23.58 13.02
C ARG A 411 17.24 -22.50 12.04
N ALA A 412 16.83 -22.86 10.83
CA ALA A 412 16.43 -21.91 9.80
C ALA A 412 15.27 -21.00 10.25
N ASP A 413 14.28 -21.54 11.00
CA ASP A 413 13.19 -20.74 11.55
C ASP A 413 13.66 -19.75 12.63
N GLU A 414 14.62 -20.12 13.46
CA GLU A 414 15.22 -19.25 14.47
C GLU A 414 16.10 -18.17 13.82
N ALA A 415 16.92 -18.54 12.82
CA ALA A 415 17.77 -17.61 12.07
C ALA A 415 16.92 -16.52 11.35
N LEU A 416 15.76 -16.90 10.79
CA LEU A 416 14.82 -15.96 10.18
C LEU A 416 14.21 -15.02 11.23
N ARG A 417 13.69 -15.55 12.36
CA ARG A 417 13.11 -14.73 13.43
C ARG A 417 14.14 -13.81 14.07
N ALA A 418 15.34 -14.33 14.36
CA ALA A 418 16.45 -13.54 14.89
C ALA A 418 17.10 -12.61 13.86
N SER A 419 16.62 -12.63 12.61
CA SER A 419 17.06 -11.72 11.54
C SER A 419 18.55 -11.83 11.20
N ARG A 420 19.18 -13.03 11.34
CA ARG A 420 20.61 -13.21 11.09
C ARG A 420 20.96 -12.93 9.64
N ASN A 421 22.07 -12.22 9.42
CA ASN A 421 22.51 -11.80 8.09
C ASN A 421 23.20 -12.94 7.34
N ILE A 422 24.15 -13.61 8.01
CA ILE A 422 24.99 -14.66 7.40
C ILE A 422 24.13 -15.80 6.84
N PRO A 423 23.19 -16.40 7.61
CA PRO A 423 22.31 -17.43 7.09
C PRO A 423 21.47 -16.98 5.87
N ALA A 424 20.96 -15.74 5.89
CA ALA A 424 20.15 -15.22 4.79
C ALA A 424 20.96 -15.04 3.50
N ILE A 425 22.17 -14.51 3.60
CA ILE A 425 23.08 -14.34 2.46
C ILE A 425 23.51 -15.69 1.92
N TRP A 426 23.84 -16.65 2.81
CA TRP A 426 24.20 -18.01 2.44
C TRP A 426 23.09 -18.72 1.64
N LEU A 427 21.83 -18.50 2.04
CA LEU A 427 20.68 -18.99 1.27
C LEU A 427 20.54 -18.26 -0.06
N ALA A 428 20.61 -16.92 -0.06
CA ALA A 428 20.46 -16.11 -1.27
C ALA A 428 21.50 -16.47 -2.35
N GLU A 429 22.75 -16.75 -1.96
CA GLU A 429 23.83 -17.21 -2.85
C GLU A 429 23.50 -18.53 -3.54
N ARG A 430 22.78 -19.43 -2.86
CA ARG A 430 22.44 -20.79 -3.32
C ARG A 430 21.12 -20.91 -4.06
N LEU A 431 20.34 -19.82 -4.12
CA LEU A 431 19.11 -19.82 -4.88
C LEU A 431 19.39 -20.02 -6.36
N ARG A 432 18.70 -20.98 -6.96
CA ARG A 432 18.72 -21.19 -8.41
C ARG A 432 18.04 -20.01 -9.12
N ALA A 433 18.40 -19.77 -10.38
CA ALA A 433 17.72 -18.76 -11.20
C ALA A 433 16.20 -18.92 -11.18
N PRO A 434 15.44 -17.82 -11.13
CA PRO A 434 15.87 -16.44 -11.31
C PRO A 434 16.38 -15.74 -10.02
N GLY A 435 16.54 -16.46 -8.90
CA GLY A 435 17.04 -15.94 -7.64
C GLY A 435 16.13 -14.90 -6.99
N LEU A 436 16.64 -14.20 -5.98
CA LEU A 436 15.85 -13.17 -5.28
C LEU A 436 15.51 -11.99 -6.20
N TYR A 437 16.44 -11.52 -7.01
CA TYR A 437 16.21 -10.40 -7.93
C TYR A 437 15.08 -10.70 -8.91
N GLY A 438 15.15 -11.83 -9.60
CA GLY A 438 14.13 -12.20 -10.57
C GLY A 438 12.77 -12.49 -9.92
N PHE A 439 12.77 -13.02 -8.69
CA PHE A 439 11.53 -13.19 -7.91
C PHE A 439 10.85 -11.85 -7.62
N LEU A 440 11.59 -10.87 -7.08
CA LEU A 440 11.06 -9.54 -6.77
C LEU A 440 10.59 -8.81 -8.03
N LYS A 441 11.36 -8.89 -9.13
CA LYS A 441 10.96 -8.33 -10.43
C LYS A 441 9.67 -8.97 -10.95
N ASN A 442 9.52 -10.27 -10.79
CA ASN A 442 8.31 -11.01 -11.17
C ASN A 442 7.09 -10.62 -10.31
N ALA A 443 7.31 -10.20 -9.08
CA ALA A 443 6.32 -9.63 -8.16
C ALA A 443 6.10 -8.12 -8.34
N GLY A 444 6.55 -7.53 -9.44
CA GLY A 444 6.27 -6.13 -9.79
C GLY A 444 7.21 -5.11 -9.15
N THR A 445 8.27 -5.53 -8.45
CA THR A 445 9.24 -4.58 -7.91
C THR A 445 10.01 -3.91 -9.05
N ALA A 446 9.99 -2.57 -9.07
CA ALA A 446 10.73 -1.79 -10.03
C ALA A 446 12.19 -1.65 -9.57
N PHE A 447 13.14 -2.04 -10.42
CA PHE A 447 14.56 -1.88 -10.17
C PHE A 447 15.18 -0.86 -11.12
N GLU A 448 16.05 -0.01 -10.59
CA GLU A 448 16.79 0.97 -11.40
C GLU A 448 18.05 0.36 -12.05
N ARG A 449 18.56 -0.73 -11.47
CA ARG A 449 19.77 -1.41 -11.90
C ARG A 449 19.52 -2.90 -12.10
N ASP A 450 20.47 -3.57 -12.72
CA ASP A 450 20.42 -5.01 -12.96
C ASP A 450 20.77 -5.86 -11.71
N ALA A 451 20.65 -7.17 -11.85
CA ALA A 451 20.92 -8.11 -10.76
C ALA A 451 22.38 -8.10 -10.30
N GLU A 452 23.30 -7.83 -11.23
CA GLU A 452 24.75 -7.83 -10.99
C GLU A 452 25.17 -6.67 -10.09
N TYR A 453 24.56 -5.48 -10.31
CA TYR A 453 24.76 -4.30 -9.47
C TYR A 453 24.37 -4.54 -8.02
N TYR A 454 23.20 -5.15 -7.77
CA TYR A 454 22.75 -5.39 -6.40
C TYR A 454 23.46 -6.56 -5.72
N GLY A 455 23.84 -7.58 -6.47
CA GLY A 455 24.50 -8.75 -5.96
C GLY A 455 23.87 -9.35 -4.70
N LEU A 456 24.68 -9.81 -3.76
CA LEU A 456 24.22 -10.36 -2.49
C LEU A 456 23.74 -9.31 -1.48
N ALA A 457 24.06 -8.01 -1.69
CA ALA A 457 23.55 -6.93 -0.85
C ALA A 457 22.02 -6.83 -0.91
N LEU A 458 21.40 -7.30 -2.01
CA LEU A 458 19.93 -7.39 -2.14
C LEU A 458 19.31 -8.18 -0.99
N ALA A 459 19.97 -9.21 -0.48
CA ALA A 459 19.49 -10.03 0.63
C ALA A 459 19.34 -9.25 1.95
N LEU A 460 20.03 -8.14 2.08
CA LEU A 460 19.98 -7.24 3.23
C LEU A 460 19.22 -5.93 2.94
N GLY A 461 18.50 -5.86 1.81
CA GLY A 461 17.74 -4.68 1.42
C GLY A 461 18.56 -3.63 0.67
N GLY A 462 19.59 -4.05 -0.07
CA GLY A 462 20.41 -3.17 -0.92
C GLY A 462 19.68 -2.55 -2.10
N ALA A 463 18.43 -2.93 -2.36
CA ALA A 463 17.52 -2.26 -3.30
C ALA A 463 16.37 -1.61 -2.54
N GLU A 464 15.95 -0.45 -3.01
CA GLU A 464 14.79 0.25 -2.45
C GLU A 464 13.49 -0.34 -3.00
N VAL A 465 12.48 -0.42 -2.13
CA VAL A 465 11.11 -0.84 -2.46
C VAL A 465 10.11 0.12 -1.84
N SER A 466 8.92 0.23 -2.42
CA SER A 466 7.84 0.96 -1.80
C SER A 466 7.14 0.09 -0.74
N MET A 467 6.45 0.74 0.21
CA MET A 467 5.62 0.02 1.18
C MET A 467 4.52 -0.78 0.49
N ARG A 468 3.99 -0.28 -0.62
CA ARG A 468 2.94 -0.96 -1.41
C ARG A 468 3.47 -2.25 -2.04
N GLU A 469 4.65 -2.22 -2.66
CA GLU A 469 5.31 -3.42 -3.21
C GLU A 469 5.59 -4.45 -2.10
N LEU A 470 6.10 -3.99 -0.97
CA LEU A 470 6.40 -4.87 0.17
C LEU A 470 5.12 -5.47 0.78
N ALA A 471 4.03 -4.69 0.88
CA ALA A 471 2.73 -5.17 1.35
C ALA A 471 2.14 -6.26 0.46
N ALA A 472 2.25 -6.11 -0.87
CA ALA A 472 1.83 -7.13 -1.83
C ALA A 472 2.59 -8.44 -1.67
N LEU A 473 3.92 -8.36 -1.43
CA LEU A 473 4.75 -9.53 -1.15
C LEU A 473 4.32 -10.23 0.14
N TYR A 474 4.12 -9.48 1.23
CA TYR A 474 3.66 -10.07 2.50
C TYR A 474 2.24 -10.65 2.39
N ALA A 475 1.35 -10.03 1.61
CA ALA A 475 0.00 -10.54 1.37
C ALA A 475 0.00 -11.87 0.59
N ALA A 476 1.00 -12.09 -0.26
CA ALA A 476 1.13 -13.34 -0.99
C ALA A 476 1.39 -14.55 -0.07
N LEU A 477 1.97 -14.36 1.12
CA LEU A 477 2.23 -15.47 2.07
C LEU A 477 0.92 -16.11 2.58
N PRO A 478 -0.01 -15.38 3.23
CA PRO A 478 -1.29 -15.94 3.66
C PRO A 478 -2.22 -16.27 2.48
N ALA A 479 -2.03 -15.62 1.33
CA ALA A 479 -2.73 -15.95 0.09
C ALA A 479 -2.13 -17.15 -0.65
N LEU A 480 -1.31 -17.97 0.03
CA LEU A 480 -0.73 -19.20 -0.49
C LEU A 480 0.04 -19.01 -1.80
N GLY A 481 0.85 -17.97 -1.86
CA GLY A 481 1.70 -17.64 -3.01
C GLY A 481 1.00 -16.87 -4.13
N GLN A 482 -0.26 -16.47 -3.94
CA GLN A 482 -1.00 -15.64 -4.90
C GLN A 482 -0.69 -14.16 -4.64
N TRP A 483 -0.02 -13.54 -5.57
CA TRP A 483 0.30 -12.12 -5.53
C TRP A 483 -0.75 -11.30 -6.26
N ARG A 484 -1.17 -10.19 -5.67
CA ARG A 484 -2.03 -9.16 -6.27
C ARG A 484 -1.50 -7.77 -5.92
N PRO A 485 -1.62 -6.78 -6.82
CA PRO A 485 -1.29 -5.40 -6.48
C PRO A 485 -2.28 -4.87 -5.43
N PRO A 486 -1.82 -4.10 -4.44
CA PRO A 486 -2.70 -3.42 -3.49
C PRO A 486 -3.58 -2.40 -4.20
N SER A 487 -4.87 -2.36 -3.88
CA SER A 487 -5.83 -1.47 -4.52
C SER A 487 -6.56 -0.59 -3.51
N LEU A 488 -6.74 0.68 -3.87
CA LEU A 488 -7.64 1.64 -3.18
C LEU A 488 -9.07 1.61 -3.76
N LEU A 489 -9.28 0.88 -4.86
CA LEU A 489 -10.61 0.68 -5.46
C LEU A 489 -11.06 -0.76 -5.23
N PRO A 490 -12.38 -1.02 -5.14
CA PRO A 490 -12.92 -2.35 -4.97
C PRO A 490 -12.38 -3.32 -6.04
N SER A 491 -11.93 -4.48 -5.59
CA SER A 491 -11.34 -5.51 -6.46
C SER A 491 -12.39 -6.15 -7.35
N SER A 492 -12.04 -6.38 -8.62
CA SER A 492 -12.84 -7.16 -9.57
C SER A 492 -12.89 -8.66 -9.28
N GLY A 493 -12.17 -9.13 -8.25
CA GLY A 493 -12.09 -10.54 -7.88
C GLY A 493 -11.22 -11.40 -8.79
N GLU A 494 -10.41 -10.81 -9.65
CA GLU A 494 -9.49 -11.55 -10.51
C GLU A 494 -8.47 -12.38 -9.72
N PRO A 495 -8.14 -13.59 -10.23
CA PRO A 495 -7.14 -14.43 -9.60
C PRO A 495 -5.78 -13.72 -9.59
N GLY A 496 -5.05 -13.85 -8.48
CA GLY A 496 -3.70 -13.32 -8.38
C GLY A 496 -2.70 -14.12 -9.23
N LYS A 497 -1.55 -13.52 -9.48
CA LYS A 497 -0.40 -14.18 -10.11
C LYS A 497 0.31 -15.07 -9.08
N ARG A 498 0.54 -16.34 -9.41
CA ARG A 498 1.33 -17.21 -8.54
C ARG A 498 2.82 -16.85 -8.61
N ILE A 499 3.39 -16.51 -7.46
CA ILE A 499 4.82 -16.18 -7.32
C ILE A 499 5.58 -17.17 -6.42
N LEU A 500 4.87 -17.92 -5.57
CA LEU A 500 5.42 -18.97 -4.69
C LEU A 500 4.49 -20.20 -4.72
N SER A 501 5.04 -21.36 -4.40
CA SER A 501 4.20 -22.53 -4.11
C SER A 501 3.38 -22.30 -2.84
N PRO A 502 2.17 -22.85 -2.76
CA PRO A 502 1.31 -22.72 -1.59
C PRO A 502 1.98 -23.19 -0.30
N GLU A 503 2.73 -24.30 -0.40
CA GLU A 503 3.44 -24.92 0.71
C GLU A 503 4.57 -24.04 1.23
N ALA A 504 5.43 -23.53 0.33
CA ALA A 504 6.54 -22.64 0.72
C ALA A 504 6.04 -21.35 1.35
N ALA A 505 4.99 -20.73 0.79
CA ALA A 505 4.36 -19.54 1.33
C ALA A 505 3.81 -19.79 2.74
N TRP A 506 3.08 -20.88 2.94
CA TRP A 506 2.46 -21.22 4.21
C TRP A 506 3.53 -21.60 5.27
N VAL A 507 4.52 -22.41 4.91
CA VAL A 507 5.61 -22.78 5.82
C VAL A 507 6.40 -21.53 6.24
N THR A 508 6.69 -20.62 5.32
CA THR A 508 7.35 -19.35 5.64
C THR A 508 6.55 -18.52 6.63
N LEU A 509 5.24 -18.44 6.43
CA LEU A 509 4.34 -17.74 7.35
C LEU A 509 4.38 -18.36 8.76
N THR A 510 4.43 -19.70 8.85
CA THR A 510 4.57 -20.39 10.14
C THR A 510 5.94 -20.17 10.79
N MET A 511 7.03 -20.11 10.00
CA MET A 511 8.36 -19.77 10.50
C MET A 511 8.44 -18.36 11.09
N LEU A 512 7.69 -17.40 10.52
CA LEU A 512 7.62 -16.02 11.02
C LEU A 512 6.77 -15.86 12.29
N ARG A 513 6.01 -16.89 12.67
CA ARG A 513 5.14 -16.84 13.85
C ARG A 513 5.95 -16.62 15.11
N GLN A 514 5.66 -15.55 15.80
CA GLN A 514 6.34 -15.14 17.03
C GLN A 514 5.32 -14.60 18.03
N PRO A 515 5.64 -14.67 19.34
CA PRO A 515 4.86 -13.97 20.37
C PRO A 515 4.82 -12.47 20.08
N TRP A 516 3.78 -11.83 20.52
CA TRP A 516 3.70 -10.38 20.57
C TRP A 516 4.78 -9.86 21.53
N LEU A 517 5.36 -8.68 21.22
CA LEU A 517 6.39 -8.10 22.09
C LEU A 517 5.86 -7.95 23.51
N SER A 518 6.51 -8.62 24.45
CA SER A 518 6.29 -8.49 25.89
C SER A 518 6.64 -7.05 26.33
N GLY A 519 5.85 -6.48 27.23
CA GLY A 519 6.07 -5.12 27.77
C GLY A 519 5.27 -3.99 27.12
N LEU A 520 4.66 -4.17 25.94
CA LEU A 520 3.74 -3.20 25.36
C LEU A 520 2.31 -3.28 25.93
N GLY A 521 2.18 -3.76 27.17
CA GLY A 521 1.03 -3.64 28.07
C GLY A 521 -0.23 -4.41 27.65
N GLY A 522 -0.52 -5.48 28.36
CA GLY A 522 -1.83 -6.15 28.42
C GLY A 522 -1.74 -7.66 28.41
N THR A 523 -2.13 -8.27 29.51
CA THR A 523 -2.52 -9.68 29.63
C THR A 523 -3.74 -9.92 28.75
N GLY A 524 -3.71 -10.95 27.88
CA GLY A 524 -4.88 -11.36 27.09
C GLY A 524 -4.72 -11.39 25.56
N PHE A 525 -3.54 -11.07 25.02
CA PHE A 525 -3.28 -11.13 23.57
C PHE A 525 -2.31 -12.23 23.16
N GLY A 526 -1.80 -13.03 24.12
CA GLY A 526 -0.82 -14.09 23.84
C GLY A 526 -1.29 -15.20 22.90
N ASP A 527 -2.60 -15.29 22.67
CA ASP A 527 -3.19 -16.41 21.93
C ASP A 527 -3.45 -16.13 20.45
N ILE A 528 -3.29 -14.87 20.00
CA ILE A 528 -3.46 -14.56 18.58
C ILE A 528 -2.08 -14.55 17.93
N PRO A 529 -1.78 -15.55 17.10
CA PRO A 529 -0.48 -15.61 16.45
C PRO A 529 -0.30 -14.44 15.49
N CYS A 530 0.88 -13.83 15.52
CA CYS A 530 1.30 -12.84 14.55
C CYS A 530 2.57 -13.34 13.86
N SER A 531 2.55 -13.35 12.54
CA SER A 531 3.73 -13.63 11.73
C SER A 531 4.33 -12.29 11.31
N TRP A 532 5.47 -11.92 11.89
CA TRP A 532 6.03 -10.59 11.68
C TRP A 532 7.54 -10.60 11.51
N LYS A 533 8.06 -9.54 10.87
CA LYS A 533 9.47 -9.32 10.63
C LYS A 533 9.82 -7.85 10.72
N THR A 534 10.93 -7.56 11.37
CA THR A 534 11.55 -6.23 11.36
C THR A 534 12.50 -6.06 10.20
N GLY A 535 12.65 -4.82 9.75
CA GLY A 535 13.67 -4.36 8.84
C GLY A 535 14.38 -3.14 9.42
N THR A 536 15.66 -3.02 9.13
CA THR A 536 16.48 -1.85 9.47
C THR A 536 17.41 -1.63 8.29
N SER A 537 17.42 -0.42 7.71
CA SER A 537 18.30 -0.11 6.61
C SER A 537 19.74 0.09 7.09
N SER A 538 20.69 -0.13 6.20
CA SER A 538 22.08 0.25 6.43
C SER A 538 22.18 1.75 6.71
N GLY A 539 22.91 2.12 7.75
CA GLY A 539 23.00 3.51 8.21
C GLY A 539 21.83 4.00 9.06
N LEU A 540 20.91 3.10 9.50
CA LEU A 540 19.85 3.42 10.49
C LEU A 540 18.95 4.59 10.04
N ARG A 541 18.51 4.59 8.79
CA ARG A 541 17.63 5.63 8.19
C ARG A 541 16.17 5.20 8.17
N ASP A 542 15.93 3.89 7.98
CA ASP A 542 14.62 3.30 7.81
C ASP A 542 14.43 2.15 8.79
N ALA A 543 13.39 2.25 9.60
CA ALA A 543 12.95 1.20 10.50
C ALA A 543 11.61 0.65 10.02
N TRP A 544 11.51 -0.67 9.86
CA TRP A 544 10.33 -1.35 9.35
C TRP A 544 9.81 -2.41 10.31
N THR A 545 8.51 -2.56 10.34
CA THR A 545 7.86 -3.78 10.86
C THR A 545 6.74 -4.15 9.89
N ALA A 546 6.81 -5.36 9.37
CA ALA A 546 5.80 -5.93 8.49
C ALA A 546 5.26 -7.21 9.12
N GLY A 547 3.95 -7.43 9.08
CA GLY A 547 3.38 -8.63 9.69
C GLY A 547 1.96 -8.94 9.21
N VAL A 548 1.57 -10.19 9.50
CA VAL A 548 0.29 -10.78 9.12
C VAL A 548 -0.43 -11.23 10.40
N PHE A 549 -1.66 -10.81 10.57
CA PHE A 549 -2.56 -11.22 11.65
C PHE A 549 -4.02 -11.18 11.20
N GLY A 550 -4.78 -12.20 11.49
CA GLY A 550 -6.15 -12.33 11.01
C GLY A 550 -6.24 -12.13 9.48
N PRO A 551 -7.14 -11.26 8.99
CA PRO A 551 -7.27 -10.96 7.57
C PRO A 551 -6.28 -9.90 7.08
N TYR A 552 -5.42 -9.36 7.92
CA TYR A 552 -4.64 -8.18 7.63
C TYR A 552 -3.16 -8.44 7.45
N VAL A 553 -2.59 -7.67 6.55
CA VAL A 553 -1.16 -7.36 6.45
C VAL A 553 -0.97 -5.91 6.86
N LEU A 554 -0.15 -5.67 7.85
CA LEU A 554 0.20 -4.33 8.31
C LEU A 554 1.69 -4.10 8.10
N LEU A 555 2.02 -2.96 7.52
CA LEU A 555 3.37 -2.45 7.45
C LEU A 555 3.44 -1.10 8.15
N VAL A 556 4.48 -0.92 8.93
CA VAL A 556 4.81 0.36 9.58
C VAL A 556 6.27 0.69 9.26
N TRP A 557 6.49 1.90 8.80
CA TRP A 557 7.79 2.50 8.61
C TRP A 557 7.96 3.69 9.55
N VAL A 558 9.16 3.84 10.08
CA VAL A 558 9.60 5.00 10.86
C VAL A 558 10.93 5.48 10.31
N GLY A 559 11.03 6.77 10.11
CA GLY A 559 12.21 7.41 9.56
C GLY A 559 12.01 8.92 9.41
N ASN A 560 12.92 9.56 8.68
CA ASN A 560 12.83 10.96 8.34
C ASN A 560 12.93 11.12 6.81
N PHE A 561 12.10 11.98 6.21
CA PHE A 561 12.11 12.13 4.75
C PHE A 561 13.36 12.84 4.22
N ASP A 562 14.09 13.53 5.08
CA ASP A 562 15.41 14.10 4.77
C ASP A 562 16.56 13.07 4.77
N ASN A 563 16.24 11.78 4.97
CA ASN A 563 17.21 10.69 5.02
C ASN A 563 18.23 10.77 6.17
N SER A 564 17.98 11.57 7.19
CA SER A 564 18.83 11.64 8.36
C SER A 564 18.88 10.30 9.10
N SER A 565 20.08 9.84 9.44
CA SER A 565 20.29 8.62 10.22
C SER A 565 20.00 8.85 11.71
N ASN A 566 19.55 7.79 12.39
CA ASN A 566 19.32 7.85 13.83
C ASN A 566 19.56 6.49 14.47
N PRO A 567 20.40 6.34 15.48
CA PRO A 567 20.66 5.06 16.17
C PRO A 567 19.40 4.38 16.72
N GLY A 568 18.35 5.16 17.03
CA GLY A 568 17.05 4.63 17.46
C GLY A 568 16.21 4.02 16.35
N PHE A 569 16.55 4.22 15.06
CA PHE A 569 15.77 3.73 13.93
C PHE A 569 16.05 2.26 13.63
N THR A 570 15.78 1.42 14.61
CA THR A 570 15.74 -0.03 14.42
C THR A 570 14.28 -0.50 14.34
N GLY A 571 14.03 -1.51 13.53
CA GLY A 571 12.66 -2.02 13.35
C GLY A 571 11.99 -2.40 14.66
N ILE A 572 12.75 -2.97 15.61
CA ILE A 572 12.23 -3.43 16.89
C ILE A 572 11.88 -2.27 17.84
N HIS A 573 12.69 -1.20 17.85
CA HIS A 573 12.50 -0.10 18.81
C HIS A 573 11.60 1.01 18.26
N ALA A 574 11.69 1.32 16.95
CA ALA A 574 10.96 2.42 16.36
C ALA A 574 9.64 1.99 15.70
N ALA A 575 9.64 0.97 14.84
CA ALA A 575 8.48 0.59 14.05
C ALA A 575 7.57 -0.47 14.70
N ALA A 576 8.12 -1.37 15.54
CA ALA A 576 7.32 -2.41 16.18
C ALA A 576 6.31 -1.87 17.22
N PRO A 577 6.62 -0.87 18.06
CA PRO A 577 5.65 -0.34 19.01
C PRO A 577 4.36 0.17 18.35
N PRO A 578 4.38 1.06 17.35
CA PRO A 578 3.15 1.49 16.67
C PRO A 578 2.49 0.35 15.88
N PHE A 579 3.25 -0.59 15.28
CA PHE A 579 2.71 -1.78 14.65
C PHE A 579 1.83 -2.58 15.61
N PHE A 580 2.35 -2.92 16.80
CA PHE A 580 1.60 -3.69 17.78
C PHE A 580 0.47 -2.90 18.46
N GLU A 581 0.59 -1.58 18.55
CA GLU A 581 -0.51 -0.72 19.01
C GLU A 581 -1.69 -0.79 18.05
N ILE A 582 -1.44 -0.65 16.74
CA ILE A 582 -2.46 -0.74 15.68
C ILE A 582 -3.08 -2.15 15.68
N ALA A 583 -2.25 -3.18 15.62
CA ALA A 583 -2.70 -4.56 15.53
C ALA A 583 -3.58 -4.97 16.72
N ARG A 584 -3.21 -4.59 17.96
CA ARG A 584 -4.02 -4.85 19.16
C ARG A 584 -5.38 -4.18 19.12
N ASN A 585 -5.41 -2.91 18.70
CA ASN A 585 -6.67 -2.17 18.61
C ASN A 585 -7.61 -2.79 17.58
N LEU A 586 -7.08 -3.27 16.45
CA LEU A 586 -7.86 -3.98 15.43
C LEU A 586 -8.38 -5.33 15.94
N VAL A 587 -7.53 -6.10 16.60
CA VAL A 587 -7.92 -7.39 17.17
C VAL A 587 -9.04 -7.23 18.20
N ARG A 588 -8.96 -6.22 19.09
CA ARG A 588 -9.99 -5.90 20.07
C ARG A 588 -11.29 -5.48 19.42
N ARG A 589 -11.21 -4.60 18.42
CA ARG A 589 -12.38 -4.04 17.75
C ARG A 589 -13.16 -5.11 16.98
N GLU A 590 -12.45 -6.00 16.27
CA GLU A 590 -13.06 -6.92 15.32
C GLU A 590 -13.17 -8.37 15.85
N GLY A 591 -12.64 -8.66 17.04
CA GLY A 591 -12.65 -10.01 17.60
C GLY A 591 -11.90 -11.01 16.71
N LEU A 592 -10.79 -10.59 16.09
CA LEU A 592 -10.09 -11.34 15.06
C LEU A 592 -9.55 -12.66 15.61
N ARG A 593 -9.68 -13.72 14.79
CA ARG A 593 -9.03 -15.01 14.98
C ARG A 593 -8.04 -15.24 13.84
N ASP A 594 -6.95 -15.92 14.14
CA ASP A 594 -5.98 -16.25 13.10
C ASP A 594 -6.48 -17.46 12.29
N ILE A 595 -6.81 -17.18 11.03
CA ILE A 595 -7.31 -18.18 10.08
C ILE A 595 -6.16 -18.77 9.27
N ALA A 596 -5.17 -17.95 8.91
CA ALA A 596 -4.12 -18.33 7.96
C ALA A 596 -3.10 -19.34 8.52
N LEU A 597 -2.92 -19.37 9.85
CA LEU A 597 -1.91 -20.21 10.52
C LEU A 597 -2.49 -21.47 11.19
N SER A 598 -3.82 -21.67 11.11
CA SER A 598 -4.42 -22.86 11.70
C SER A 598 -4.11 -24.11 10.86
N PRO A 599 -3.87 -25.28 11.48
CA PRO A 599 -3.75 -26.53 10.74
C PRO A 599 -4.97 -26.81 9.85
N SER A 600 -6.18 -26.43 10.33
CA SER A 600 -7.42 -26.55 9.55
C SER A 600 -7.40 -25.72 8.24
N TYR A 601 -6.70 -24.61 8.21
CA TYR A 601 -6.53 -23.84 6.97
C TYR A 601 -5.66 -24.59 5.94
N ALA A 602 -4.56 -25.20 6.41
CA ALA A 602 -3.70 -26.03 5.55
C ALA A 602 -4.48 -27.24 5.00
N GLU A 603 -5.24 -27.93 5.84
CA GLU A 603 -6.09 -29.08 5.43
C GLU A 603 -7.19 -28.66 4.44
N LYS A 604 -7.88 -27.55 4.73
CA LYS A 604 -8.92 -27.00 3.84
C LYS A 604 -8.38 -26.69 2.45
N ASN A 605 -7.15 -26.17 2.36
CA ASN A 605 -6.50 -25.84 1.10
C ASN A 605 -5.70 -27.02 0.51
N LYS A 606 -5.77 -28.21 1.13
CA LYS A 606 -5.11 -29.45 0.67
C LYS A 606 -3.61 -29.26 0.40
N LEU A 607 -2.93 -28.56 1.30
CA LEU A 607 -1.49 -28.33 1.20
C LEU A 607 -0.73 -29.64 1.42
N ASN A 608 0.29 -29.88 0.59
CA ASN A 608 1.20 -31.03 0.77
C ASN A 608 2.27 -30.69 1.81
N VAL A 609 1.83 -30.54 3.07
CA VAL A 609 2.72 -30.30 4.22
C VAL A 609 2.46 -31.34 5.31
N ARG A 610 3.52 -31.74 6.01
CA ARG A 610 3.43 -32.69 7.12
C ARG A 610 4.33 -32.26 8.26
N GLN A 611 3.91 -32.53 9.48
CA GLN A 611 4.79 -32.45 10.63
C GLN A 611 5.65 -33.72 10.69
N VAL A 612 6.98 -33.53 10.81
CA VAL A 612 7.94 -34.60 10.99
C VAL A 612 8.76 -34.32 12.23
N GLU A 613 9.17 -35.40 12.90
CA GLU A 613 10.16 -35.31 13.96
C GLU A 613 11.56 -35.24 13.37
N VAL A 614 12.40 -34.39 13.95
CA VAL A 614 13.81 -34.21 13.60
C VAL A 614 14.66 -34.25 14.86
N CYS A 615 15.93 -34.59 14.70
CA CYS A 615 16.90 -34.44 15.77
C CYS A 615 17.12 -32.95 16.07
N ALA A 616 16.75 -32.47 17.26
CA ALA A 616 16.75 -31.04 17.56
C ALA A 616 18.12 -30.36 17.38
N PRO A 617 19.26 -30.95 17.78
CA PRO A 617 20.57 -30.33 17.63
C PRO A 617 21.04 -30.19 16.21
N THR A 618 20.62 -31.06 15.28
CA THR A 618 21.18 -31.14 13.91
C THR A 618 20.14 -30.90 12.81
N GLY A 619 18.85 -30.94 13.16
CA GLY A 619 17.78 -30.83 12.19
C GLY A 619 17.59 -32.07 11.30
N ASP A 620 18.33 -33.15 11.53
CA ASP A 620 18.27 -34.34 10.70
C ASP A 620 16.94 -35.09 10.88
N VAL A 621 16.39 -35.53 9.75
CA VAL A 621 15.16 -36.36 9.71
C VAL A 621 15.47 -37.81 10.09
N ARG A 622 16.68 -38.27 9.91
CA ARG A 622 17.13 -39.59 10.35
C ARG A 622 17.31 -39.61 11.87
N LEU A 623 16.41 -40.31 12.53
CA LEU A 623 16.37 -40.37 13.99
C LEU A 623 17.21 -41.50 14.58
N ASP A 624 17.69 -42.44 13.77
CA ASP A 624 18.59 -43.54 14.18
C ASP A 624 19.90 -43.00 14.77
N LEU A 625 20.47 -41.98 14.16
CA LEU A 625 21.65 -41.28 14.68
C LEU A 625 21.38 -40.32 15.83
N CYS A 626 20.11 -39.93 16.07
CA CYS A 626 19.77 -39.00 17.12
C CYS A 626 19.98 -39.59 18.52
N GLY A 627 19.72 -40.88 18.71
CA GLY A 627 19.83 -41.56 19.99
C GLY A 627 18.88 -40.93 21.02
N GLU A 628 19.39 -40.66 22.23
CA GLU A 628 18.67 -40.05 23.35
C GLU A 628 18.59 -38.50 23.27
N ARG A 629 19.13 -37.87 22.22
CA ARG A 629 19.12 -36.42 22.07
C ARG A 629 17.69 -35.90 21.90
N PRO A 630 17.40 -34.64 22.30
CA PRO A 630 16.09 -34.03 22.15
C PRO A 630 15.62 -34.07 20.70
N ARG A 631 14.33 -34.32 20.52
CA ARG A 631 13.64 -34.27 19.23
C ARG A 631 12.81 -33.00 19.14
N ALA A 632 12.61 -32.49 17.93
CA ALA A 632 11.77 -31.36 17.65
C ALA A 632 10.83 -31.71 16.48
N SER A 633 9.65 -31.10 16.47
CA SER A 633 8.72 -31.21 15.35
C SER A 633 8.89 -30.01 14.42
N CYS A 634 8.89 -30.23 13.12
CA CYS A 634 8.88 -29.16 12.12
C CYS A 634 7.96 -29.49 10.92
N TRP A 635 7.56 -28.45 10.19
CA TRP A 635 6.82 -28.59 8.96
C TRP A 635 7.76 -29.01 7.81
N PHE A 636 7.30 -29.96 7.03
CA PHE A 636 8.04 -30.58 5.93
C PHE A 636 7.19 -30.57 4.67
N ILE A 637 7.76 -30.28 3.52
CA ILE A 637 7.11 -30.35 2.22
C ILE A 637 7.53 -31.66 1.53
N PRO A 638 6.68 -32.72 1.56
CA PRO A 638 7.03 -34.01 0.96
C PRO A 638 7.40 -33.88 -0.53
N GLY A 639 8.50 -34.51 -0.92
CA GLY A 639 9.02 -34.44 -2.28
C GLY A 639 9.87 -33.19 -2.60
N VAL A 640 9.91 -32.20 -1.68
CA VAL A 640 10.66 -30.94 -1.86
C VAL A 640 11.71 -30.78 -0.75
N SER A 641 11.27 -30.82 0.52
CA SER A 641 12.18 -30.61 1.65
C SER A 641 13.33 -31.61 1.65
N PRO A 642 14.56 -31.16 1.97
CA PRO A 642 15.73 -32.04 1.94
C PRO A 642 15.66 -33.11 3.04
N ILE A 643 16.01 -34.34 2.66
CA ILE A 643 16.12 -35.50 3.56
C ILE A 643 17.59 -35.91 3.81
N ARG A 644 18.53 -35.10 3.33
CA ARG A 644 19.95 -35.36 3.51
C ARG A 644 20.37 -35.13 4.94
N ASP A 645 21.21 -36.03 5.47
CA ASP A 645 21.82 -35.85 6.78
C ASP A 645 22.76 -34.65 6.78
N SER A 646 22.75 -33.91 7.89
CA SER A 646 23.69 -32.77 8.09
C SER A 646 25.14 -33.22 8.11
N GLY A 647 25.41 -34.50 8.39
CA GLY A 647 26.72 -35.05 8.60
C GLY A 647 27.37 -34.60 9.93
N ILE A 648 26.59 -33.98 10.81
CA ILE A 648 27.03 -33.57 12.14
C ILE A 648 27.04 -34.79 13.05
N LEU A 649 26.01 -35.62 13.04
CA LEU A 649 25.98 -36.87 13.79
C LEU A 649 26.62 -37.98 12.95
N ARG A 650 27.61 -38.66 13.51
CA ARG A 650 28.27 -39.78 12.84
C ARG A 650 28.44 -40.92 13.84
N GLU A 651 28.18 -42.12 13.35
CA GLU A 651 28.51 -43.34 14.06
C GLU A 651 30.00 -43.64 13.80
N ILE A 652 30.74 -43.87 14.85
CA ILE A 652 32.14 -44.26 14.80
C ILE A 652 32.37 -45.52 15.65
N LEU A 653 33.41 -46.27 15.30
CA LEU A 653 33.91 -47.40 16.08
C LEU A 653 35.00 -46.90 17.01
N VAL A 654 34.85 -47.18 18.28
CA VAL A 654 35.82 -46.80 19.33
C VAL A 654 36.31 -48.07 20.02
N ASP A 655 37.61 -48.28 20.12
CA ASP A 655 38.19 -49.34 20.91
C ASP A 655 37.95 -49.03 22.41
N THR A 656 37.29 -49.93 23.07
CA THR A 656 36.89 -49.77 24.49
C THR A 656 38.05 -49.75 25.47
N ARG A 657 39.21 -50.22 25.07
CA ARG A 657 40.43 -50.31 25.91
C ARG A 657 41.33 -49.08 25.72
N THR A 658 41.47 -48.62 24.47
CA THR A 658 42.39 -47.51 24.16
C THR A 658 41.66 -46.16 24.01
N GLY A 659 40.34 -46.18 23.79
CA GLY A 659 39.54 -44.99 23.51
C GLY A 659 39.81 -44.44 22.09
N LEU A 660 40.59 -45.10 21.24
CA LEU A 660 40.93 -44.65 19.89
C LEU A 660 39.86 -45.06 18.88
N ARG A 661 39.72 -44.27 17.83
CA ARG A 661 38.78 -44.52 16.72
C ARG A 661 39.31 -45.60 15.80
N GLN A 662 38.52 -46.64 15.58
CA GLN A 662 38.85 -47.77 14.70
C GLN A 662 38.16 -47.62 13.33
N CYS A 663 38.84 -48.14 12.28
CA CYS A 663 38.37 -48.12 10.91
C CYS A 663 37.58 -49.39 10.52
N ARG A 664 37.62 -50.41 11.36
CA ARG A 664 36.90 -51.68 11.20
C ARG A 664 36.35 -52.18 12.55
N GLU A 665 35.26 -52.92 12.48
CA GLU A 665 34.66 -53.52 13.64
C GLU A 665 35.51 -54.72 14.11
N ILE A 666 35.87 -54.75 15.39
CA ILE A 666 36.62 -55.83 16.01
C ILE A 666 35.71 -56.41 17.13
N PRO A 667 35.17 -57.62 16.95
CA PRO A 667 34.25 -58.23 17.91
C PRO A 667 34.84 -58.27 19.33
N GLY A 668 34.07 -57.77 20.33
CA GLY A 668 34.48 -57.71 21.74
C GLY A 668 35.52 -56.65 22.09
N VAL A 669 35.96 -55.84 21.14
CA VAL A 669 36.96 -54.77 21.33
C VAL A 669 36.37 -53.40 20.94
N THR A 670 35.61 -53.33 19.89
CA THR A 670 35.05 -52.04 19.39
C THR A 670 33.61 -51.89 19.81
N GLU A 671 33.26 -50.66 20.13
CA GLU A 671 31.92 -50.18 20.45
C GLU A 671 31.52 -49.13 19.43
N ARG A 672 30.26 -49.16 19.01
CA ARG A 672 29.67 -48.09 18.16
C ARG A 672 29.22 -46.91 19.01
N ARG A 673 29.75 -45.73 18.70
CA ARG A 673 29.39 -44.49 19.39
C ARG A 673 28.93 -43.45 18.36
N ILE A 674 27.87 -42.68 18.73
CA ILE A 674 27.39 -41.57 17.91
C ILE A 674 27.90 -40.26 18.50
N LEU A 675 28.75 -39.56 17.76
CA LEU A 675 29.35 -38.29 18.18
C LEU A 675 29.01 -37.16 17.23
N GLU A 676 29.15 -35.91 17.73
CA GLU A 676 28.93 -34.67 16.96
C GLU A 676 30.24 -34.21 16.32
N PHE A 677 30.21 -33.99 15.02
CA PHE A 677 31.32 -33.46 14.21
C PHE A 677 30.93 -32.06 13.71
N TRP A 678 31.26 -31.07 14.48
CA TRP A 678 31.00 -29.68 14.13
C TRP A 678 32.20 -29.11 13.36
N PRO A 679 31.97 -28.21 12.33
CA PRO A 679 33.10 -27.49 11.69
C PRO A 679 33.93 -26.70 12.70
N ALA A 680 35.21 -26.49 12.40
CA ALA A 680 36.14 -25.86 13.34
C ALA A 680 35.71 -24.44 13.79
N ASP A 681 35.11 -23.66 12.90
CA ASP A 681 34.55 -22.33 13.21
C ASP A 681 33.41 -22.40 14.23
N MET A 682 32.55 -23.42 14.13
CA MET A 682 31.47 -23.67 15.08
C MET A 682 32.04 -24.12 16.44
N MET A 683 33.05 -24.97 16.44
CA MET A 683 33.73 -25.42 17.67
C MET A 683 34.35 -24.24 18.43
N GLU A 684 34.93 -23.29 17.70
CA GLU A 684 35.48 -22.06 18.31
C GLU A 684 34.39 -21.20 18.95
N LEU A 685 33.24 -21.05 18.31
CA LEU A 685 32.10 -20.32 18.89
C LEU A 685 31.54 -21.02 20.13
N PHE A 686 31.42 -22.35 20.12
CA PHE A 686 31.07 -23.12 21.31
C PHE A 686 32.05 -22.87 22.46
N ARG A 687 33.34 -22.88 22.17
CA ARG A 687 34.37 -22.62 23.16
C ARG A 687 34.26 -21.21 23.75
N ARG A 688 34.05 -20.19 22.92
CA ARG A 688 33.83 -18.81 23.38
C ARG A 688 32.57 -18.65 24.22
N ALA A 689 31.54 -19.39 23.86
CA ALA A 689 30.27 -19.41 24.62
C ALA A 689 30.33 -20.23 25.92
N GLY A 690 31.49 -20.83 26.27
CA GLY A 690 31.65 -21.70 27.43
C GLY A 690 30.99 -23.07 27.27
N VAL A 691 30.52 -23.42 26.08
CA VAL A 691 29.91 -24.72 25.79
C VAL A 691 30.99 -25.73 25.43
N ARG A 692 31.18 -26.72 26.28
CA ARG A 692 32.13 -27.81 26.02
C ARG A 692 31.47 -28.85 25.12
N LYS A 693 31.99 -29.03 23.93
CA LYS A 693 31.65 -30.13 23.03
C LYS A 693 32.77 -31.17 23.07
N PRO A 694 32.48 -32.47 23.21
CA PRO A 694 33.52 -33.51 23.17
C PRO A 694 34.16 -33.56 21.80
N SER A 695 35.47 -33.52 21.74
CA SER A 695 36.19 -33.76 20.49
C SER A 695 36.15 -35.25 20.12
N PRO A 696 36.00 -35.58 18.83
CA PRO A 696 36.08 -36.96 18.40
C PRO A 696 37.41 -37.58 18.80
N PRO A 697 37.45 -38.86 19.21
CA PRO A 697 38.69 -39.50 19.55
C PRO A 697 39.60 -39.62 18.31
N PRO A 698 40.94 -39.53 18.49
CA PRO A 698 41.90 -39.70 17.41
C PRO A 698 41.84 -41.11 16.84
N PHE A 699 42.26 -41.25 15.58
CA PHE A 699 42.34 -42.56 14.94
C PHE A 699 43.44 -43.43 15.57
N ALA A 700 43.20 -44.75 15.65
CA ALA A 700 44.24 -45.72 15.92
C ALA A 700 45.31 -45.67 14.82
N PRO A 701 46.61 -45.86 15.14
CA PRO A 701 47.72 -45.74 14.17
C PRO A 701 47.55 -46.56 12.88
N GLU A 702 46.93 -47.73 13.01
CA GLU A 702 46.63 -48.62 11.89
C GLU A 702 45.53 -48.11 10.96
N CYS A 703 44.76 -47.13 11.41
CA CYS A 703 43.66 -46.52 10.67
C CYS A 703 44.02 -45.15 10.07
N ALA A 704 45.19 -44.61 10.36
CA ALA A 704 45.64 -43.29 9.90
C ALA A 704 45.94 -43.24 8.39
N GLN A 705 46.04 -44.38 7.71
CA GLN A 705 46.32 -44.49 6.28
C GLN A 705 45.03 -44.73 5.49
N GLY A 706 44.28 -43.71 5.17
CA GLY A 706 43.11 -43.79 4.28
C GLY A 706 42.32 -42.51 4.23
N ARG A 707 41.55 -42.26 3.14
CA ARG A 707 40.61 -41.12 3.05
C ARG A 707 39.58 -41.27 4.13
N SER A 708 39.64 -40.38 5.09
CA SER A 708 38.66 -40.36 6.19
C SER A 708 37.31 -39.80 5.71
N PRO A 709 36.17 -40.40 6.06
CA PRO A 709 34.89 -39.80 5.82
C PRO A 709 34.78 -38.48 6.59
N GLY A 710 34.30 -37.43 5.94
CA GLY A 710 34.14 -36.09 6.51
C GLY A 710 34.04 -35.02 5.45
N ARG A 711 33.89 -33.77 5.89
CA ARG A 711 33.84 -32.63 4.99
C ARG A 711 35.24 -32.19 4.62
N SER A 712 35.49 -31.92 3.33
CA SER A 712 36.69 -31.25 2.89
C SER A 712 36.85 -29.88 3.52
N PRO A 713 38.08 -29.41 3.78
CA PRO A 713 38.31 -28.06 4.26
C PRO A 713 37.70 -27.02 3.33
N GLU A 714 37.11 -25.95 3.87
CA GLU A 714 36.58 -24.80 3.09
C GLU A 714 37.63 -23.68 3.13
N ILE A 715 38.21 -23.31 2.00
CA ILE A 715 39.19 -22.21 1.93
C ILE A 715 38.45 -20.88 2.14
N VAL A 716 38.82 -20.13 3.17
CA VAL A 716 38.23 -18.82 3.52
C VAL A 716 39.08 -17.69 2.92
N SER A 717 40.39 -17.80 3.00
CA SER A 717 41.36 -16.86 2.44
C SER A 717 42.47 -17.67 1.73
N PRO A 718 42.90 -17.22 0.55
CA PRO A 718 42.47 -16.08 -0.26
C PRO A 718 41.03 -16.22 -0.77
N ARG A 719 40.35 -15.09 -1.04
CA ARG A 719 38.96 -15.03 -1.47
C ARG A 719 38.79 -15.47 -2.92
N GLU A 720 37.71 -16.12 -3.25
CA GLU A 720 37.37 -16.50 -4.61
C GLU A 720 36.98 -15.29 -5.45
N GLY A 721 37.60 -15.17 -6.65
CA GLY A 721 37.27 -14.07 -7.58
C GLY A 721 37.83 -12.70 -7.16
N VAL A 722 38.83 -12.68 -6.26
CA VAL A 722 39.53 -11.46 -5.84
C VAL A 722 40.96 -11.51 -6.33
N SER A 723 41.42 -10.48 -7.06
CA SER A 723 42.86 -10.28 -7.37
C SER A 723 43.51 -9.60 -6.15
N TYR A 724 44.66 -10.15 -5.78
CA TYR A 724 45.47 -9.62 -4.69
C TYR A 724 46.64 -8.82 -5.26
N ALA A 725 46.91 -7.64 -4.74
CA ALA A 725 48.00 -6.78 -5.15
C ALA A 725 49.17 -6.93 -4.18
N VAL A 726 50.38 -7.21 -4.71
CA VAL A 726 51.61 -7.26 -3.93
C VAL A 726 52.69 -6.36 -4.56
N ARG A 727 53.49 -5.69 -3.74
CA ARG A 727 54.59 -4.87 -4.25
C ARG A 727 55.78 -5.75 -4.62
N LEU A 728 56.43 -5.44 -5.74
CA LEU A 728 57.65 -6.12 -6.17
C LEU A 728 58.78 -5.90 -5.15
N GLY A 729 59.17 -6.96 -4.45
CA GLY A 729 60.18 -6.90 -3.38
C GLY A 729 59.67 -6.51 -2.00
N GLY A 730 58.35 -6.40 -1.83
CA GLY A 730 57.70 -6.15 -0.53
C GLY A 730 57.64 -7.41 0.35
N GLU A 731 57.44 -7.21 1.64
CA GLU A 731 57.21 -8.28 2.63
C GLU A 731 55.73 -8.61 2.85
N GLU A 732 54.88 -8.22 1.92
CA GLU A 732 53.42 -8.41 2.04
C GLU A 732 53.07 -9.91 1.98
N VAL A 733 52.26 -10.32 2.93
CA VAL A 733 51.81 -11.71 3.04
C VAL A 733 50.29 -11.80 2.88
N ILE A 734 49.85 -12.83 2.21
CA ILE A 734 48.41 -13.14 2.10
C ILE A 734 48.10 -14.25 3.13
N PRO A 735 47.18 -14.01 4.08
CA PRO A 735 46.86 -15.05 5.05
C PRO A 735 46.06 -16.19 4.37
N LEU A 736 46.56 -17.41 4.48
CA LEU A 736 45.88 -18.65 4.09
C LEU A 736 45.06 -19.13 5.28
N ILE A 737 43.75 -19.20 5.09
CA ILE A 737 42.78 -19.60 6.12
C ILE A 737 41.83 -20.63 5.51
N ALA A 738 41.68 -21.76 6.16
CA ALA A 738 40.63 -22.72 5.81
C ALA A 738 39.89 -23.23 7.06
N ARG A 739 38.68 -23.68 6.85
CA ARG A 739 37.81 -24.27 7.87
C ARG A 739 37.75 -25.78 7.62
N PRO A 740 38.49 -26.60 8.38
CA PRO A 740 38.37 -28.04 8.30
C PRO A 740 37.16 -28.56 9.05
N ASP A 741 36.86 -29.83 8.89
CA ASP A 741 35.92 -30.55 9.74
C ASP A 741 36.47 -30.64 11.19
N GLY A 742 35.59 -30.81 12.18
CA GLY A 742 35.95 -30.73 13.60
C GLY A 742 36.85 -31.86 14.14
N ASP A 743 37.20 -32.83 13.28
CA ASP A 743 38.13 -33.91 13.61
C ASP A 743 39.55 -33.71 13.01
N ALA A 744 39.79 -32.62 12.31
CA ALA A 744 41.09 -32.27 11.82
C ALA A 744 41.85 -31.41 12.83
N GLU A 745 43.13 -31.68 13.00
CA GLU A 745 44.02 -30.96 13.89
C GLU A 745 44.99 -30.03 13.15
N THR A 746 45.42 -30.42 11.94
CA THR A 746 46.45 -29.72 11.16
C THR A 746 46.02 -29.53 9.72
N LEU A 747 46.35 -28.37 9.14
CA LEU A 747 46.15 -28.03 7.75
C LEU A 747 47.52 -27.85 7.06
N PHE A 748 47.68 -28.50 5.92
CA PHE A 748 48.86 -28.41 5.06
C PHE A 748 48.49 -27.63 3.79
N TRP A 749 49.24 -26.58 3.49
CA TRP A 749 49.00 -25.74 2.34
C TRP A 749 50.02 -25.92 1.25
N PHE A 750 49.57 -25.89 0.02
CA PHE A 750 50.41 -26.03 -1.17
C PHE A 750 50.03 -24.94 -2.19
N ASP A 751 51.04 -24.40 -2.89
CA ASP A 751 50.89 -23.57 -4.06
C ASP A 751 51.31 -24.40 -5.28
N GLY A 752 50.35 -24.82 -6.08
CA GLY A 752 50.56 -25.80 -7.11
C GLY A 752 51.14 -27.12 -6.55
N ARG A 753 52.46 -27.35 -6.71
CA ARG A 753 53.17 -28.51 -6.18
C ARG A 753 54.12 -28.19 -5.02
N GLU A 754 54.30 -26.89 -4.73
CA GLU A 754 55.20 -26.44 -3.68
C GLU A 754 54.49 -26.41 -2.32
N PHE A 755 55.16 -26.88 -1.28
CA PHE A 755 54.67 -26.85 0.07
C PHE A 755 54.78 -25.41 0.63
N ALA A 756 53.66 -24.77 0.89
CA ALA A 756 53.61 -23.41 1.41
C ALA A 756 53.73 -23.34 2.95
N GLY A 757 53.36 -24.40 3.65
CA GLY A 757 53.45 -24.49 5.10
C GLY A 757 52.33 -25.28 5.76
N ALA A 758 52.33 -25.35 7.09
CA ALA A 758 51.31 -26.00 7.90
C ALA A 758 50.90 -25.08 9.04
N CYS A 759 49.64 -25.19 9.48
CA CYS A 759 49.08 -24.49 10.63
C CYS A 759 48.09 -25.39 11.37
N ALA A 760 47.77 -25.06 12.61
CA ALA A 760 46.73 -25.78 13.35
C ALA A 760 45.32 -25.45 12.78
N ALA A 761 44.38 -26.36 13.00
CA ALA A 761 42.99 -26.13 12.64
C ALA A 761 42.45 -24.87 13.34
N GLY A 762 41.96 -23.91 12.54
CA GLY A 762 41.48 -22.62 13.05
C GLY A 762 42.53 -21.50 13.06
N GLU A 763 43.80 -21.78 12.74
CA GLU A 763 44.87 -20.78 12.60
C GLU A 763 45.07 -20.40 11.13
N SER A 764 45.79 -19.29 10.90
CA SER A 764 46.16 -18.79 9.58
C SER A 764 47.66 -19.07 9.30
N LEU A 765 48.00 -19.34 8.04
CA LEU A 765 49.37 -19.40 7.54
C LEU A 765 49.64 -18.15 6.69
N ASN A 766 50.72 -17.45 6.97
CA ASN A 766 51.14 -16.31 6.17
C ASN A 766 51.88 -16.78 4.90
N TRP A 767 51.32 -16.54 3.73
CA TRP A 767 51.88 -16.94 2.43
C TRP A 767 52.47 -15.73 1.71
N LYS A 768 53.72 -15.83 1.31
CA LYS A 768 54.42 -14.85 0.46
C LYS A 768 54.09 -15.19 -1.00
N ALA A 769 53.14 -14.49 -1.59
CA ALA A 769 52.74 -14.72 -2.97
C ALA A 769 53.65 -13.97 -3.95
N SER A 770 54.04 -14.60 -5.05
CA SER A 770 54.62 -13.95 -6.22
C SER A 770 53.52 -13.48 -7.18
N PRO A 771 53.75 -12.44 -8.01
CA PRO A 771 52.80 -12.07 -9.04
C PRO A 771 52.57 -13.22 -10.02
N GLY A 772 51.29 -13.50 -10.32
CA GLY A 772 50.89 -14.58 -11.21
C GLY A 772 49.59 -15.25 -10.80
N ARG A 773 49.26 -16.31 -11.52
CA ARG A 773 48.09 -17.15 -11.20
C ARG A 773 48.54 -18.38 -10.42
N HIS A 774 47.96 -18.51 -9.20
CA HIS A 774 48.31 -19.57 -8.26
C HIS A 774 47.14 -20.53 -8.06
N VAL A 775 47.43 -21.81 -7.84
CA VAL A 775 46.46 -22.83 -7.47
C VAL A 775 46.77 -23.30 -6.06
N LEU A 776 46.13 -22.70 -5.09
CA LEU A 776 46.30 -23.08 -3.69
C LEU A 776 45.49 -24.33 -3.37
N ARG A 777 46.13 -25.27 -2.73
CA ARG A 777 45.53 -26.51 -2.24
C ARG A 777 45.75 -26.60 -0.73
N VAL A 778 44.69 -26.88 0.01
CA VAL A 778 44.74 -27.22 1.42
C VAL A 778 44.42 -28.71 1.59
N VAL A 779 45.18 -29.38 2.44
CA VAL A 779 44.98 -30.78 2.83
C VAL A 779 44.95 -30.84 4.34
N ASP A 780 43.94 -31.48 4.93
CA ASP A 780 43.97 -31.73 6.35
C ASP A 780 44.72 -33.01 6.70
N ASP A 781 45.04 -33.22 7.98
CA ASP A 781 45.74 -34.38 8.49
C ASP A 781 45.01 -35.72 8.27
N LEU A 782 43.76 -35.67 7.86
CA LEU A 782 42.90 -36.80 7.48
C LEU A 782 42.85 -37.03 5.96
N GLY A 783 43.62 -36.26 5.17
CA GLY A 783 43.73 -36.39 3.72
C GLY A 783 42.56 -35.81 2.90
N ARG A 784 41.69 -35.00 3.48
CA ARG A 784 40.62 -34.29 2.79
C ARG A 784 41.19 -33.02 2.19
N THR A 785 40.78 -32.65 0.97
CA THR A 785 41.39 -31.58 0.20
C THR A 785 40.39 -30.58 -0.33
N ALA A 786 40.81 -29.31 -0.47
CA ALA A 786 40.18 -28.29 -1.28
C ALA A 786 41.21 -27.50 -2.08
N GLU A 787 40.77 -26.95 -3.22
CA GLU A 787 41.62 -26.15 -4.11
C GLU A 787 40.93 -24.82 -4.42
N ARG A 788 41.76 -23.77 -4.64
CA ARG A 788 41.32 -22.44 -5.08
C ARG A 788 42.36 -21.79 -5.98
N THR A 789 41.90 -21.23 -7.10
CA THR A 789 42.73 -20.40 -7.95
C THR A 789 42.69 -18.96 -7.49
N VAL A 790 43.88 -18.31 -7.44
CA VAL A 790 44.08 -16.94 -6.99
C VAL A 790 44.95 -16.21 -7.99
N ASP A 791 44.50 -15.00 -8.39
CA ASP A 791 45.28 -14.10 -9.24
C ASP A 791 45.97 -13.05 -8.36
N VAL A 792 47.28 -12.92 -8.50
CA VAL A 792 48.13 -11.97 -7.75
C VAL A 792 48.79 -11.02 -8.74
N GLU A 793 48.51 -9.72 -8.59
CA GLU A 793 49.00 -8.66 -9.45
C GLU A 793 50.18 -7.93 -8.80
N SER A 794 51.18 -7.53 -9.61
CA SER A 794 52.23 -6.66 -9.11
C SER A 794 51.79 -5.20 -9.14
N VAL A 795 51.98 -4.51 -8.03
CA VAL A 795 51.82 -3.04 -7.96
C VAL A 795 53.17 -2.41 -7.71
N PRO A 796 53.41 -1.18 -8.28
CA PRO A 796 54.67 -0.48 -8.15
C PRO A 796 54.98 -0.09 -6.70
#